data_54bd494a8f1b48e5c85865fe947e8d22
#
_entry.id   54bd494a8f1b48e5c85865fe947e8d22
#
_cell.length_a   1.000
_cell.length_b   1.000
_cell.length_c   1.000
_cell.angle_alpha   90.00
_cell.angle_beta   90.00
_cell.angle_gamma   90.00
#
_symmetry.space_group_name_H-M   'P 1'
#
loop_
_entity.id
_entity.type
_entity.pdbx_description
1 polymer ?
#
loop_
_entity_poly.entity_id
_entity_poly.type
_entity_poly.pdbx_seq_one_letter_code
_entity_poly.pdbx_strand_id
1 'polypeptide(L)'
;MQSLSRDLHAVVEQFGGTPVPEQNAPSADPPGSPTSFVEDLMSILMEDLSKLLFKGLTDPAEACREAAIHAVALLVEQVPDLTPHLAYLFPVLMARGVPAGSLYDPGLELFVHDLDEHEAYKRGRATERQDQHIPMEHVPEGSEEIRLLLCRMVDRMLIGLMKRGTIGVLRPYLDDTILFLVSQCHDSYSTVKVEALLILTKLARYPQLEQGMKFYSVGLSRAFLPLLRHRHAKVRLAAVEALWMTVKVPDRAKVKGAGTAAIVDLVGFREHNVLPVAAFYGKGDTTVNYLAELTTDRSVSVRVKTTAMLGDWLTSLPDRYDHQTRLLPYVLNAIADEAKAVSAIAVETVSTCGAEYELEHQDDIIERRQFGIDGDARANHAKPLPRPFSGRPRIGARLYVRGNTRRFLQPLLVELSNWITQTRLQSAMLFRTLIVYCEEHLTVETHKLIPHLQRALHLAISAKDKLLEDVLLECCELVGRYVVPDSYLPHMLSRVRGEPEIDPTGNRATLLTILSKLVEGSAPKVLVLHTWNIIDVVTARCEDIAGETTSTRRATLGVLLAVANSIKSYGRLAFEEVAFAGTGRLTEMERPVQSAIAYLLACKSLGDSPSEVDECLYSLAIAYQHRSVEALVTGFAEKLIEDICEDYPIGPVWCRTCCPQLMLEALFSMCPQAPRICPGVLLPLVLLCKKIVAELSTFEEGDQEAVLTALVSPVAHKAIGMWESSEEPSGMTQNAQNARCVLGLSLDACWGKTSTLRQSKLDILGELMESKAWHVLLYDRPAEAAATVTDVMATLLEFLANPRSTPKETCRCLETISQVLRTFGSVRSGTATYNLALTPFSRRKVVAPRTPVRNLDHDTIVADNYPTVLTRLNDSNEDVRRHALQTLGDFLPFVDPDSSRTQPLSGVDREKIIAAGGATSGRMGDGAVLFFSSFVLESLTYALRTASSSECTDEVDTLLRRAACLDPEAFLTVLSSVSGSSDIAGAARQLLSDLADHASVLATFQRDV
;
A
#
# COMPACT_ATOMS: atom_id res chain seq x y z
N MET A 1 -3.10 -41.02 67.31
CA MET A 1 -2.50 -40.06 66.31
C MET A 1 -3.44 -38.87 66.01
N GLN A 2 -4.64 -39.04 65.51
CA GLN A 2 -5.57 -37.93 65.24
C GLN A 2 -5.93 -37.06 66.44
N SER A 3 -6.09 -37.65 67.59
CA SER A 3 -6.32 -36.99 68.90
C SER A 3 -5.06 -36.17 69.25
N LEU A 4 -3.89 -36.81 69.19
CA LEU A 4 -2.61 -36.17 69.49
C LEU A 4 -2.30 -34.96 68.54
N SER A 5 -2.58 -35.10 67.28
CA SER A 5 -2.42 -34.00 66.30
C SER A 5 -3.36 -32.83 66.64
N ARG A 6 -4.59 -33.07 67.00
CA ARG A 6 -5.57 -32.05 67.45
C ARG A 6 -5.15 -31.37 68.74
N ASP A 7 -4.69 -32.13 69.68
CA ASP A 7 -4.28 -31.63 70.98
C ASP A 7 -3.05 -30.78 70.88
N LEU A 8 -2.08 -31.19 70.03
CA LEU A 8 -0.89 -30.37 69.69
C LEU A 8 -1.27 -29.08 69.01
N HIS A 9 -2.20 -29.10 68.07
CA HIS A 9 -2.69 -27.88 67.43
C HIS A 9 -3.34 -26.96 68.45
N ALA A 10 -4.21 -27.47 69.33
CA ALA A 10 -4.86 -26.69 70.35
C ALA A 10 -3.85 -26.00 71.28
N VAL A 11 -2.76 -26.69 71.68
CA VAL A 11 -1.67 -26.11 72.46
C VAL A 11 -0.96 -25.01 71.74
N VAL A 12 -0.61 -25.21 70.46
CA VAL A 12 0.08 -24.16 69.66
C VAL A 12 -0.83 -22.97 69.42
N GLU A 13 -2.14 -23.16 69.18
CA GLU A 13 -3.09 -22.05 69.01
C GLU A 13 -3.28 -21.28 70.34
N GLN A 14 -3.33 -21.97 71.47
CA GLN A 14 -3.62 -21.34 72.74
C GLN A 14 -2.41 -20.59 73.34
N PHE A 15 -1.20 -21.04 73.09
CA PHE A 15 0.03 -20.55 73.70
C PHE A 15 1.06 -20.00 72.70
N GLY A 16 0.90 -20.32 71.40
CA GLY A 16 1.74 -19.76 70.35
C GLY A 16 1.37 -18.30 70.06
N GLY A 17 2.23 -17.36 70.35
CA GLY A 17 2.03 -15.93 70.14
C GLY A 17 1.76 -15.59 68.67
N THR A 18 0.99 -14.51 68.42
CA THR A 18 0.72 -13.97 67.08
C THR A 18 2.05 -13.60 66.38
N PRO A 19 2.17 -13.81 65.08
CA PRO A 19 3.41 -13.45 64.31
C PRO A 19 3.66 -11.96 64.43
N VAL A 20 4.84 -11.55 64.93
CA VAL A 20 5.33 -10.17 64.97
C VAL A 20 5.77 -9.78 63.53
N PRO A 21 5.44 -8.61 63.06
CA PRO A 21 5.90 -8.16 61.73
C PRO A 21 7.43 -7.95 61.73
N GLU A 22 8.00 -8.36 60.61
CA GLU A 22 9.46 -8.30 60.34
C GLU A 22 10.02 -6.89 60.49
N GLN A 23 10.55 -6.56 61.66
CA GLN A 23 11.58 -5.50 61.85
C GLN A 23 12.08 -5.58 63.30
N ASN A 24 13.15 -6.37 63.59
CA ASN A 24 14.24 -6.09 64.53
C ASN A 24 14.86 -7.44 65.00
N ALA A 25 16.17 -7.42 65.19
CA ALA A 25 16.98 -8.57 65.59
C ALA A 25 16.42 -9.25 66.87
N PRO A 26 16.57 -10.59 67.02
CA PRO A 26 16.07 -11.30 68.17
C PRO A 26 16.81 -10.90 69.45
N SER A 27 16.13 -10.20 70.29
CA SER A 27 16.45 -10.18 71.71
C SER A 27 15.94 -11.48 72.25
N ALA A 28 16.79 -12.30 72.88
CA ALA A 28 16.38 -13.53 73.58
C ALA A 28 15.24 -13.22 74.54
N ASP A 29 14.13 -13.91 74.40
CA ASP A 29 12.99 -13.78 75.30
C ASP A 29 13.42 -14.20 76.72
N PRO A 30 12.96 -13.50 77.75
CA PRO A 30 13.30 -13.87 79.10
C PRO A 30 12.77 -15.25 79.47
N PRO A 31 13.50 -16.07 80.22
CA PRO A 31 13.07 -17.37 80.63
C PRO A 31 11.73 -17.26 81.39
N GLY A 32 10.70 -18.03 80.93
CA GLY A 32 9.36 -17.99 81.52
C GLY A 32 8.31 -17.27 80.67
N SER A 33 8.64 -16.84 79.44
CA SER A 33 7.64 -16.36 78.49
C SER A 33 6.74 -17.55 77.99
N PRO A 34 5.49 -17.28 77.58
CA PRO A 34 4.63 -18.34 77.04
C PRO A 34 5.25 -19.07 75.83
N THR A 35 6.07 -18.41 75.06
CA THR A 35 6.83 -18.98 73.92
C THR A 35 7.89 -19.99 74.39
N SER A 36 8.63 -19.68 75.40
CA SER A 36 9.64 -20.57 76.01
C SER A 36 8.97 -21.86 76.53
N PHE A 37 7.80 -21.74 77.17
CA PHE A 37 7.08 -22.91 77.69
C PHE A 37 6.63 -23.84 76.55
N VAL A 38 6.13 -23.29 75.44
CA VAL A 38 5.74 -24.12 74.27
C VAL A 38 6.96 -24.79 73.64
N GLU A 39 8.08 -24.13 73.53
CA GLU A 39 9.33 -24.67 73.00
C GLU A 39 9.87 -25.81 73.87
N ASP A 40 9.88 -25.64 75.22
CA ASP A 40 10.28 -26.65 76.13
C ASP A 40 9.38 -27.89 76.11
N LEU A 41 8.06 -27.64 76.04
CA LEU A 41 7.07 -28.70 75.92
C LEU A 41 7.24 -29.46 74.60
N MET A 42 7.44 -28.78 73.51
CA MET A 42 7.60 -29.44 72.21
C MET A 42 8.93 -30.20 72.13
N SER A 43 9.96 -29.75 72.81
CA SER A 43 11.22 -30.48 72.91
C SER A 43 11.06 -31.82 73.72
N ILE A 44 10.39 -31.76 74.83
CA ILE A 44 10.06 -33.00 75.64
C ILE A 44 9.20 -33.98 74.83
N LEU A 45 8.17 -33.44 74.16
CA LEU A 45 7.30 -34.25 73.30
C LEU A 45 8.03 -34.86 72.10
N MET A 46 8.98 -34.12 71.54
CA MET A 46 9.79 -34.63 70.44
C MET A 46 10.75 -35.71 70.92
N GLU A 47 11.37 -35.61 72.08
CA GLU A 47 12.21 -36.65 72.65
C GLU A 47 11.46 -37.96 72.94
N ASP A 48 10.30 -37.84 73.58
CA ASP A 48 9.52 -38.96 73.93
C ASP A 48 8.78 -39.66 72.79
N LEU A 49 8.28 -38.88 71.84
CA LEU A 49 7.37 -39.42 70.83
C LEU A 49 8.01 -39.58 69.43
N SER A 50 9.23 -39.05 69.22
CA SER A 50 9.84 -39.04 67.85
C SER A 50 9.91 -40.42 67.20
N LYS A 51 10.35 -41.40 67.94
CA LYS A 51 10.50 -42.78 67.45
C LYS A 51 9.15 -43.36 67.04
N LEU A 52 8.13 -43.09 67.83
CA LEU A 52 6.76 -43.58 67.57
C LEU A 52 6.15 -42.89 66.39
N LEU A 53 6.30 -41.61 66.33
CA LEU A 53 5.79 -40.76 65.23
C LEU A 53 6.48 -41.09 63.90
N PHE A 54 7.82 -41.25 63.91
CA PHE A 54 8.54 -41.63 62.69
C PHE A 54 8.18 -43.00 62.18
N LYS A 55 7.88 -43.99 63.16
CA LYS A 55 7.31 -45.29 62.82
C LYS A 55 5.91 -45.12 62.22
N GLY A 56 5.12 -44.18 62.73
CA GLY A 56 3.80 -43.81 62.17
C GLY A 56 3.80 -43.32 60.72
N LEU A 57 4.89 -42.75 60.28
CA LEU A 57 5.09 -42.34 58.85
C LEU A 57 5.14 -43.54 57.90
N THR A 58 5.43 -44.71 58.39
CA THR A 58 5.49 -45.95 57.59
C THR A 58 4.30 -46.90 57.90
N ASP A 59 3.27 -46.47 58.64
CA ASP A 59 2.09 -47.24 58.95
C ASP A 59 1.34 -47.67 57.67
N PRO A 60 0.82 -48.92 57.60
CA PRO A 60 0.02 -49.36 56.46
C PRO A 60 -1.22 -48.52 56.19
N ALA A 61 -1.86 -48.02 57.26
CA ALA A 61 -3.06 -47.20 57.19
C ALA A 61 -2.74 -45.76 56.83
N GLU A 62 -3.33 -45.24 55.77
CA GLU A 62 -3.12 -43.86 55.28
C GLU A 62 -3.48 -42.83 56.35
N ALA A 63 -4.61 -42.95 56.98
CA ALA A 63 -5.04 -42.06 58.08
C ALA A 63 -4.06 -41.99 59.27
N CYS A 64 -3.33 -43.09 59.52
CA CYS A 64 -2.27 -43.07 60.54
C CYS A 64 -1.04 -42.31 60.08
N ARG A 65 -0.66 -42.51 58.82
CA ARG A 65 0.46 -41.71 58.22
C ARG A 65 0.15 -40.24 58.18
N GLU A 66 -1.06 -39.85 57.71
CA GLU A 66 -1.52 -38.46 57.68
C GLU A 66 -1.45 -37.81 59.07
N ALA A 67 -2.02 -38.45 60.09
CA ALA A 67 -1.98 -37.92 61.44
C ALA A 67 -0.55 -37.85 62.00
N ALA A 68 0.32 -38.84 61.69
CA ALA A 68 1.75 -38.77 62.05
C ALA A 68 2.49 -37.63 61.43
N ILE A 69 2.27 -37.37 60.10
CA ILE A 69 2.91 -36.26 59.41
C ILE A 69 2.47 -34.92 59.99
N HIS A 70 1.16 -34.74 60.27
CA HIS A 70 0.68 -33.52 60.91
C HIS A 70 1.31 -33.30 62.30
N ALA A 71 1.42 -34.33 63.13
CA ALA A 71 2.08 -34.19 64.41
C ALA A 71 3.56 -33.88 64.28
N VAL A 72 4.28 -34.58 63.41
CA VAL A 72 5.72 -34.30 63.13
C VAL A 72 5.89 -32.91 62.58
N ALA A 73 5.06 -32.45 61.64
CA ALA A 73 5.17 -31.12 61.07
C ALA A 73 5.04 -30.00 62.09
N LEU A 74 4.16 -30.16 63.10
CA LEU A 74 4.07 -29.20 64.20
C LEU A 74 5.30 -29.22 65.10
N LEU A 75 5.78 -30.41 65.48
CA LEU A 75 6.92 -30.57 66.35
C LEU A 75 8.19 -29.97 65.66
N VAL A 76 8.50 -30.35 64.44
CA VAL A 76 9.67 -29.85 63.71
C VAL A 76 9.67 -28.34 63.52
N GLU A 77 8.50 -27.71 63.44
CA GLU A 77 8.39 -26.27 63.36
C GLU A 77 8.70 -25.58 64.71
N GLN A 78 8.32 -26.19 65.83
CA GLN A 78 8.37 -25.54 67.12
C GLN A 78 9.57 -25.95 67.98
N VAL A 79 10.23 -27.07 67.70
CA VAL A 79 11.37 -27.57 68.48
C VAL A 79 12.61 -26.72 68.29
N PRO A 80 13.26 -26.20 69.35
CA PRO A 80 14.41 -25.31 69.23
C PRO A 80 15.64 -25.98 68.60
N ASP A 81 15.96 -27.20 69.03
CA ASP A 81 17.11 -28.00 68.48
C ASP A 81 16.58 -29.28 67.80
N LEU A 82 16.62 -29.30 66.50
CA LEU A 82 16.28 -30.47 65.68
C LEU A 82 17.47 -31.40 65.40
N THR A 83 18.70 -31.03 65.76
CA THR A 83 19.93 -31.76 65.41
C THR A 83 19.88 -33.24 65.77
N PRO A 84 19.47 -33.65 67.01
CA PRO A 84 19.47 -35.06 67.39
C PRO A 84 18.40 -35.90 66.66
N HIS A 85 17.38 -35.26 66.17
CA HIS A 85 16.19 -35.93 65.56
C HIS A 85 16.32 -36.14 64.05
N LEU A 86 17.13 -35.29 63.38
CA LEU A 86 17.26 -35.33 61.89
C LEU A 86 17.84 -36.65 61.41
N ALA A 87 18.77 -37.26 62.19
CA ALA A 87 19.36 -38.57 61.87
C ALA A 87 18.34 -39.69 61.76
N TYR A 88 17.20 -39.54 62.44
CA TYR A 88 16.11 -40.53 62.42
C TYR A 88 14.99 -40.16 61.43
N LEU A 89 14.78 -38.87 61.19
CA LEU A 89 13.74 -38.35 60.29
C LEU A 89 14.12 -38.54 58.82
N PHE A 90 15.35 -38.19 58.41
CA PHE A 90 15.76 -38.23 57.01
C PHE A 90 15.72 -39.67 56.43
N PRO A 91 16.17 -40.74 57.07
CA PRO A 91 16.02 -42.07 56.48
C PRO A 91 14.55 -42.46 56.18
N VAL A 92 13.62 -42.07 57.03
CA VAL A 92 12.21 -42.33 56.82
C VAL A 92 11.66 -41.48 55.67
N LEU A 93 12.03 -40.24 55.68
CA LEU A 93 11.63 -39.32 54.59
C LEU A 93 12.13 -39.80 53.22
N MET A 94 13.40 -40.24 53.16
CA MET A 94 14.01 -40.79 51.93
C MET A 94 13.34 -42.11 51.52
N ALA A 95 13.08 -43.04 52.48
CA ALA A 95 12.39 -44.27 52.13
C ALA A 95 10.99 -44.12 51.59
N ARG A 96 10.27 -43.04 52.00
CA ARG A 96 8.90 -42.78 51.59
C ARG A 96 8.79 -41.85 50.37
N GLY A 97 9.70 -40.94 50.22
CA GLY A 97 9.60 -39.87 49.23
C GLY A 97 10.51 -40.00 48.02
N VAL A 98 11.53 -40.87 48.07
CA VAL A 98 12.50 -41.00 47.01
C VAL A 98 12.48 -42.41 46.42
N PRO A 99 12.39 -42.56 45.08
CA PRO A 99 12.47 -43.87 44.43
C PRO A 99 13.82 -44.55 44.72
N ALA A 100 13.80 -45.89 44.89
CA ALA A 100 14.99 -46.66 45.16
C ALA A 100 16.04 -46.51 44.07
N GLY A 101 17.30 -46.21 44.48
CA GLY A 101 18.39 -46.02 43.54
C GLY A 101 18.53 -44.64 42.96
N SER A 102 17.65 -43.68 43.28
CA SER A 102 17.81 -42.26 42.92
C SER A 102 19.08 -41.70 43.59
N LEU A 103 19.87 -40.96 42.85
CA LEU A 103 21.09 -40.34 43.35
C LEU A 103 21.40 -39.06 42.55
N TYR A 104 22.26 -38.19 43.12
CA TYR A 104 22.91 -37.11 42.37
C TYR A 104 24.30 -37.55 41.92
N ASP A 105 24.56 -37.46 40.61
CA ASP A 105 25.90 -37.72 40.05
C ASP A 105 26.64 -36.36 39.85
N PRO A 106 27.62 -36.10 40.71
CA PRO A 106 28.38 -34.83 40.62
C PRO A 106 29.31 -34.76 39.42
N GLY A 107 29.62 -35.90 38.80
CA GLY A 107 30.46 -35.92 37.59
C GLY A 107 29.70 -35.53 36.35
N LEU A 108 28.42 -35.81 36.28
CA LEU A 108 27.50 -35.40 35.22
C LEU A 108 26.69 -34.17 35.55
N GLU A 109 26.69 -33.76 36.83
CA GLU A 109 25.82 -32.73 37.36
C GLU A 109 24.33 -33.02 37.04
N LEU A 110 23.89 -34.27 37.25
CA LEU A 110 22.54 -34.73 36.96
C LEU A 110 21.95 -35.52 38.16
N PHE A 111 20.64 -35.39 38.33
CA PHE A 111 19.86 -36.24 39.20
C PHE A 111 19.36 -37.44 38.40
N VAL A 112 19.65 -38.66 38.91
CA VAL A 112 19.28 -39.91 38.28
C VAL A 112 18.09 -40.47 39.03
N HIS A 113 16.99 -40.76 38.36
CA HIS A 113 15.76 -41.25 38.97
C HIS A 113 15.39 -42.67 38.57
N ASP A 114 15.97 -43.19 37.49
CA ASP A 114 15.70 -44.55 37.03
C ASP A 114 17.00 -45.26 36.68
N LEU A 115 17.13 -46.47 37.23
CA LEU A 115 18.33 -47.27 37.09
C LEU A 115 18.41 -48.02 35.75
N ASP A 116 17.28 -48.23 35.08
CA ASP A 116 17.22 -49.05 33.88
C ASP A 116 17.77 -48.32 32.64
N GLU A 117 17.60 -47.02 32.57
CA GLU A 117 18.25 -46.18 31.51
C GLU A 117 19.78 -46.06 31.71
N HIS A 118 20.31 -46.41 32.87
CA HIS A 118 21.69 -46.17 33.28
C HIS A 118 22.56 -47.42 33.39
N GLU A 119 22.11 -48.55 32.95
CA GLU A 119 22.94 -49.77 33.06
C GLU A 119 24.30 -49.69 32.35
N ALA A 120 24.39 -48.93 31.32
CA ALA A 120 25.67 -48.65 30.64
C ALA A 120 26.65 -47.82 31.50
N TYR A 121 26.13 -47.00 32.41
CA TYR A 121 26.93 -46.10 33.24
C TYR A 121 27.32 -46.73 34.59
N LYS A 122 26.55 -47.68 35.04
CA LYS A 122 26.75 -48.38 36.34
C LYS A 122 28.01 -49.18 36.40
N ARG A 123 28.53 -49.74 35.31
CA ARG A 123 29.67 -50.68 35.32
C ARG A 123 30.98 -50.04 35.74
N GLY A 124 31.08 -48.74 35.92
CA GLY A 124 32.30 -48.00 36.27
C GLY A 124 32.44 -47.54 37.73
N ARG A 125 31.35 -47.36 38.47
CA ARG A 125 31.34 -46.63 39.75
C ARG A 125 30.59 -47.27 40.93
N ALA A 126 30.19 -48.53 40.88
CA ALA A 126 29.36 -49.19 41.90
C ALA A 126 30.11 -49.68 43.14
N THR A 127 31.36 -49.32 43.31
CA THR A 127 32.21 -50.00 44.32
C THR A 127 32.49 -49.21 45.60
N GLU A 128 32.04 -47.98 45.79
CA GLU A 128 32.51 -47.20 46.95
C GLU A 128 31.47 -46.72 47.97
N ARG A 129 30.18 -47.10 47.88
CA ARG A 129 29.17 -46.66 48.86
C ARG A 129 28.37 -47.82 49.49
N GLN A 130 29.05 -48.89 49.87
CA GLN A 130 28.38 -50.08 50.48
C GLN A 130 28.44 -50.15 52.00
N ASP A 131 28.87 -49.19 52.74
CA ASP A 131 28.91 -49.28 54.20
C ASP A 131 28.10 -48.19 54.89
N GLN A 132 27.15 -48.67 55.69
CA GLN A 132 26.45 -47.99 56.77
C GLN A 132 25.05 -47.47 56.58
N HIS A 133 24.11 -48.15 55.96
CA HIS A 133 22.73 -47.91 56.26
C HIS A 133 21.97 -49.21 56.52
N ILE A 134 21.22 -49.25 57.67
CA ILE A 134 20.19 -50.24 57.96
C ILE A 134 19.23 -50.24 56.80
N PRO A 135 18.98 -51.36 56.13
CA PRO A 135 18.09 -51.38 55.00
C PRO A 135 16.66 -51.13 55.48
N MET A 136 16.22 -49.89 55.40
CA MET A 136 14.77 -49.62 55.49
C MET A 136 14.20 -50.01 54.13
N GLU A 137 13.16 -50.84 54.18
CA GLU A 137 12.41 -51.26 53.01
C GLU A 137 11.89 -50.00 52.24
N HIS A 138 12.42 -49.71 51.07
CA HIS A 138 11.99 -48.62 50.26
C HIS A 138 10.57 -48.90 49.72
N VAL A 139 9.58 -48.30 50.35
CA VAL A 139 8.19 -48.36 49.92
C VAL A 139 7.77 -46.94 49.60
N PRO A 140 7.83 -46.56 48.30
CA PRO A 140 7.43 -45.22 47.86
C PRO A 140 5.95 -44.97 48.22
N GLU A 141 5.63 -43.75 48.65
CA GLU A 141 4.29 -43.34 49.00
C GLU A 141 3.35 -43.34 47.81
N GLY A 142 2.27 -44.11 47.85
CA GLY A 142 1.28 -44.21 46.80
C GLY A 142 0.29 -43.06 46.80
N SER A 143 -0.04 -42.50 47.97
CA SER A 143 -1.03 -41.44 48.09
C SER A 143 -0.42 -40.07 47.75
N GLU A 144 -1.04 -39.35 46.81
CA GLU A 144 -0.64 -38.00 46.41
C GLU A 144 -0.84 -36.98 47.54
N GLU A 145 -1.85 -37.15 48.36
CA GLU A 145 -2.14 -36.32 49.53
C GLU A 145 -1.03 -36.43 50.55
N ILE A 146 -0.60 -37.64 50.83
CA ILE A 146 0.51 -37.90 51.77
C ILE A 146 1.83 -37.34 51.24
N ARG A 147 2.13 -37.52 49.96
CA ARG A 147 3.33 -36.91 49.33
C ARG A 147 3.33 -35.38 49.45
N LEU A 148 2.18 -34.74 49.25
CA LEU A 148 2.02 -33.30 49.46
C LEU A 148 2.27 -32.92 50.93
N LEU A 149 1.73 -33.67 51.86
CA LEU A 149 1.93 -33.44 53.29
C LEU A 149 3.40 -33.61 53.70
N LEU A 150 4.13 -34.60 53.15
CA LEU A 150 5.56 -34.75 53.37
C LEU A 150 6.34 -33.49 52.87
N CYS A 151 6.01 -32.96 51.71
CA CYS A 151 6.60 -31.68 51.24
C CYS A 151 6.32 -30.54 52.22
N ARG A 152 5.07 -30.38 52.66
CA ARG A 152 4.69 -29.34 53.63
C ARG A 152 5.36 -29.54 54.99
N MET A 153 5.56 -30.77 55.43
CA MET A 153 6.34 -31.05 56.64
C MET A 153 7.78 -30.56 56.50
N VAL A 154 8.43 -30.82 55.37
CA VAL A 154 9.76 -30.28 55.07
C VAL A 154 9.74 -28.74 55.04
N ASP A 155 8.74 -28.15 54.43
CA ASP A 155 8.60 -26.67 54.41
C ASP A 155 8.48 -26.08 55.81
N ARG A 156 7.65 -26.67 56.68
CA ARG A 156 7.50 -26.26 58.09
C ARG A 156 8.81 -26.43 58.86
N MET A 157 9.53 -27.51 58.65
CA MET A 157 10.85 -27.71 59.23
C MET A 157 11.81 -26.58 58.82
N LEU A 158 11.86 -26.24 57.56
CA LEU A 158 12.67 -25.14 57.08
C LEU A 158 12.26 -23.80 57.69
N ILE A 159 10.98 -23.52 57.75
CA ILE A 159 10.43 -22.31 58.36
C ILE A 159 10.87 -22.21 59.84
N GLY A 160 10.77 -23.33 60.59
CA GLY A 160 11.20 -23.39 61.97
C GLY A 160 12.69 -23.11 62.14
N LEU A 161 13.53 -23.76 61.32
CA LEU A 161 14.99 -23.56 61.35
C LEU A 161 15.40 -22.15 60.93
N MET A 162 14.65 -21.54 60.03
CA MET A 162 14.85 -20.18 59.55
C MET A 162 14.53 -19.17 60.65
N LYS A 163 13.36 -19.24 61.24
CA LYS A 163 12.93 -18.37 62.32
C LYS A 163 13.95 -18.31 63.48
N ARG A 164 14.65 -19.42 63.71
CA ARG A 164 15.65 -19.55 64.73
C ARG A 164 17.08 -19.24 64.28
N GLY A 165 17.28 -19.04 62.98
CA GLY A 165 18.64 -18.81 62.42
C GLY A 165 19.54 -20.08 62.45
N THR A 166 18.98 -21.26 62.68
CA THR A 166 19.71 -22.54 62.82
C THR A 166 19.70 -23.40 61.57
N ILE A 167 19.35 -22.84 60.38
CA ILE A 167 19.24 -23.58 59.11
C ILE A 167 20.55 -24.28 58.70
N GLY A 168 21.67 -23.85 59.23
CA GLY A 168 22.97 -24.51 59.04
C GLY A 168 23.04 -25.96 59.51
N VAL A 169 22.12 -26.38 60.41
CA VAL A 169 21.96 -27.78 60.88
C VAL A 169 21.62 -28.74 59.77
N LEU A 170 21.02 -28.23 58.67
CA LEU A 170 20.68 -29.03 57.45
C LEU A 170 21.89 -29.35 56.56
N ARG A 171 23.06 -28.74 56.77
CA ARG A 171 24.22 -29.00 55.89
C ARG A 171 24.57 -30.48 55.69
N PRO A 172 24.58 -31.33 56.76
CA PRO A 172 24.85 -32.75 56.60
C PRO A 172 23.77 -33.52 55.84
N TYR A 173 22.54 -33.01 55.85
CA TYR A 173 21.33 -33.60 55.20
C TYR A 173 20.89 -32.85 53.93
N LEU A 174 21.71 -31.97 53.39
CA LEU A 174 21.38 -31.18 52.24
C LEU A 174 21.22 -32.04 50.97
N ASP A 175 22.06 -33.06 50.80
CA ASP A 175 21.96 -34.06 49.73
C ASP A 175 20.59 -34.74 49.75
N ASP A 176 20.20 -35.27 50.93
CA ASP A 176 18.93 -35.98 51.10
C ASP A 176 17.73 -35.00 50.89
N THR A 177 17.84 -33.78 51.41
CA THR A 177 16.79 -32.76 51.24
C THR A 177 16.59 -32.42 49.77
N ILE A 178 17.65 -32.18 49.05
CA ILE A 178 17.60 -31.83 47.64
C ILE A 178 17.10 -33.00 46.80
N LEU A 179 17.62 -34.21 47.05
CA LEU A 179 17.22 -35.42 46.34
C LEU A 179 15.75 -35.74 46.56
N PHE A 180 15.25 -35.58 47.79
CA PHE A 180 13.83 -35.68 48.10
C PHE A 180 13.01 -34.71 47.30
N LEU A 181 13.34 -33.42 47.33
CA LEU A 181 12.60 -32.37 46.66
C LEU A 181 12.64 -32.51 45.13
N VAL A 182 13.77 -32.85 44.55
CA VAL A 182 13.88 -33.12 43.11
C VAL A 182 13.03 -34.32 42.71
N SER A 183 13.01 -35.39 43.53
CA SER A 183 12.12 -36.54 43.29
C SER A 183 10.62 -36.10 43.29
N GLN A 184 10.23 -35.23 44.19
CA GLN A 184 8.87 -34.67 44.20
C GLN A 184 8.59 -33.73 43.03
N CYS A 185 9.60 -33.09 42.46
CA CYS A 185 9.44 -32.31 41.22
C CYS A 185 9.07 -33.19 40.02
N HIS A 186 9.37 -34.50 40.04
CA HIS A 186 9.04 -35.47 39.01
C HIS A 186 7.72 -36.21 39.30
N ASP A 187 7.05 -35.92 40.44
CA ASP A 187 5.77 -36.48 40.80
C ASP A 187 4.73 -36.40 39.66
N SER A 188 3.80 -37.34 39.59
CA SER A 188 2.68 -37.28 38.65
C SER A 188 1.71 -36.13 38.95
N TYR A 189 1.62 -35.71 40.21
CA TYR A 189 0.65 -34.72 40.69
C TYR A 189 1.22 -33.29 40.67
N SER A 190 0.52 -32.41 40.02
CA SER A 190 1.02 -31.02 39.77
C SER A 190 1.19 -30.17 41.03
N THR A 191 0.37 -30.44 42.08
CA THR A 191 0.42 -29.70 43.34
C THR A 191 1.67 -30.06 44.14
N VAL A 192 2.07 -31.31 44.13
CA VAL A 192 3.30 -31.79 44.76
C VAL A 192 4.52 -31.15 44.09
N LYS A 193 4.54 -31.10 42.73
CA LYS A 193 5.61 -30.45 41.97
C LYS A 193 5.76 -28.96 42.33
N VAL A 194 4.63 -28.26 42.45
CA VAL A 194 4.64 -26.81 42.78
C VAL A 194 5.21 -26.61 44.19
N GLU A 195 4.77 -27.41 45.16
CA GLU A 195 5.23 -27.30 46.55
C GLU A 195 6.74 -27.56 46.63
N ALA A 196 7.22 -28.65 46.02
CA ALA A 196 8.65 -28.97 45.98
C ALA A 196 9.50 -27.82 45.33
N LEU A 197 9.05 -27.25 44.22
CA LEU A 197 9.71 -26.12 43.58
C LEU A 197 9.76 -24.85 44.43
N LEU A 198 8.67 -24.58 45.17
CA LEU A 198 8.65 -23.43 46.10
C LEU A 198 9.63 -23.62 47.26
N ILE A 199 9.76 -24.86 47.77
CA ILE A 199 10.74 -25.16 48.81
C ILE A 199 12.15 -25.02 48.29
N LEU A 200 12.47 -25.55 47.10
CA LEU A 200 13.79 -25.40 46.46
C LEU A 200 14.11 -23.89 46.20
N THR A 201 13.12 -23.12 45.86
CA THR A 201 13.27 -21.64 45.70
C THR A 201 13.69 -20.99 47.04
N LYS A 202 13.06 -21.42 48.16
CA LYS A 202 13.41 -20.91 49.48
C LYS A 202 14.82 -21.35 49.85
N LEU A 203 15.20 -22.61 49.67
CA LEU A 203 16.56 -23.08 49.97
C LEU A 203 17.64 -22.32 49.17
N ALA A 204 17.40 -22.02 47.92
CA ALA A 204 18.35 -21.25 47.09
C ALA A 204 18.57 -19.80 47.55
N ARG A 205 17.62 -19.24 48.33
CA ARG A 205 17.69 -17.88 48.86
C ARG A 205 18.50 -17.76 50.16
N TYR A 206 18.82 -18.89 50.81
CA TYR A 206 19.49 -18.83 52.12
C TYR A 206 21.01 -18.70 52.00
N PRO A 207 21.61 -17.58 52.52
CA PRO A 207 23.05 -17.40 52.48
C PRO A 207 23.85 -18.48 53.22
N GLN A 208 23.25 -19.01 54.31
CA GLN A 208 23.90 -20.04 55.13
C GLN A 208 24.03 -21.38 54.43
N LEU A 209 23.20 -21.66 53.43
CA LEU A 209 23.23 -22.86 52.60
C LEU A 209 23.89 -22.62 51.23
N GLU A 210 24.24 -21.38 50.90
CA GLU A 210 24.78 -20.98 49.59
C GLU A 210 25.91 -21.88 49.12
N GLN A 211 26.90 -22.15 49.95
CA GLN A 211 28.03 -22.99 49.54
C GLN A 211 27.62 -24.43 49.18
N GLY A 212 26.65 -24.99 49.86
CA GLY A 212 26.10 -26.30 49.52
C GLY A 212 25.27 -26.24 48.21
N MET A 213 24.40 -25.24 48.11
CA MET A 213 23.56 -25.06 46.95
C MET A 213 24.36 -24.84 45.67
N LYS A 214 25.55 -24.20 45.72
CA LYS A 214 26.47 -24.06 44.58
C LYS A 214 26.85 -25.41 43.94
N PHE A 215 26.93 -26.45 44.76
CA PHE A 215 27.26 -27.78 44.25
C PHE A 215 26.17 -28.39 43.38
N TYR A 216 24.91 -28.04 43.65
CA TYR A 216 23.75 -28.60 42.97
C TYR A 216 23.16 -27.67 41.91
N SER A 217 23.62 -26.44 41.78
CA SER A 217 22.98 -25.40 40.96
C SER A 217 22.76 -25.82 39.49
N VAL A 218 23.75 -26.45 38.86
CA VAL A 218 23.64 -26.94 37.46
C VAL A 218 22.71 -28.13 37.37
N GLY A 219 22.84 -29.12 38.29
CA GLY A 219 21.96 -30.29 38.34
C GLY A 219 20.49 -29.90 38.55
N LEU A 220 20.26 -28.97 39.48
CA LEU A 220 18.91 -28.42 39.71
C LEU A 220 18.36 -27.71 38.48
N SER A 221 19.16 -26.87 37.84
CA SER A 221 18.72 -26.20 36.60
C SER A 221 18.31 -27.22 35.55
N ARG A 222 19.07 -28.27 35.34
CA ARG A 222 18.75 -29.37 34.41
C ARG A 222 17.50 -30.15 34.84
N ALA A 223 17.31 -30.44 36.11
CA ALA A 223 16.12 -31.09 36.65
C ALA A 223 14.84 -30.26 36.39
N PHE A 224 14.94 -28.94 36.33
CA PHE A 224 13.79 -28.07 36.07
C PHE A 224 13.42 -27.97 34.59
N LEU A 225 14.30 -28.31 33.64
CA LEU A 225 14.03 -28.15 32.19
C LEU A 225 12.73 -28.82 31.73
N PRO A 226 12.41 -30.09 32.12
CA PRO A 226 11.13 -30.71 31.73
C PRO A 226 9.92 -29.98 32.29
N LEU A 227 10.05 -29.38 33.48
CA LEU A 227 8.98 -28.66 34.16
C LEU A 227 8.65 -27.32 33.51
N LEU A 228 9.60 -26.70 32.83
CA LEU A 228 9.37 -25.47 32.04
C LEU A 228 8.39 -25.69 30.89
N ARG A 229 8.22 -26.92 30.42
CA ARG A 229 7.25 -27.30 29.37
C ARG A 229 6.00 -27.97 29.89
N HIS A 230 5.80 -28.02 31.23
CA HIS A 230 4.67 -28.69 31.85
C HIS A 230 3.33 -28.09 31.40
N ARG A 231 2.30 -28.94 31.20
CA ARG A 231 0.96 -28.50 30.73
C ARG A 231 0.30 -27.41 31.61
N HIS A 232 0.53 -27.47 32.94
CA HIS A 232 -0.03 -26.52 33.89
C HIS A 232 0.87 -25.31 34.09
N ALA A 233 0.32 -24.10 33.83
CA ALA A 233 1.04 -22.85 33.99
C ALA A 233 1.58 -22.62 35.41
N LYS A 234 0.89 -23.11 36.47
CA LYS A 234 1.36 -22.99 37.85
C LYS A 234 2.70 -23.71 38.05
N VAL A 235 2.86 -24.88 37.44
CA VAL A 235 4.14 -25.64 37.50
C VAL A 235 5.23 -24.90 36.76
N ARG A 236 4.94 -24.41 35.53
CA ARG A 236 5.91 -23.64 34.77
C ARG A 236 6.36 -22.36 35.52
N LEU A 237 5.38 -21.67 36.15
CA LEU A 237 5.66 -20.48 36.95
C LEU A 237 6.57 -20.78 38.13
N ALA A 238 6.29 -21.81 38.90
CA ALA A 238 7.10 -22.25 40.04
C ALA A 238 8.49 -22.71 39.57
N ALA A 239 8.57 -23.44 38.45
CA ALA A 239 9.85 -23.86 37.84
C ALA A 239 10.72 -22.67 37.38
N VAL A 240 10.12 -21.63 36.79
CA VAL A 240 10.84 -20.40 36.42
C VAL A 240 11.36 -19.71 37.68
N GLU A 241 10.60 -19.66 38.76
CA GLU A 241 11.03 -19.00 39.98
C GLU A 241 12.16 -19.80 40.67
N ALA A 242 12.05 -21.13 40.72
CA ALA A 242 13.10 -22.00 41.26
C ALA A 242 14.39 -21.89 40.43
N LEU A 243 14.28 -21.89 39.08
CA LEU A 243 15.38 -21.69 38.16
C LEU A 243 16.05 -20.30 38.36
N TRP A 244 15.25 -19.28 38.49
CA TRP A 244 15.73 -17.91 38.72
C TRP A 244 16.66 -17.83 39.91
N MET A 245 16.24 -18.39 41.05
CA MET A 245 17.03 -18.38 42.28
C MET A 245 18.23 -19.31 42.20
N THR A 246 18.08 -20.46 41.58
CA THR A 246 19.15 -21.46 41.48
C THR A 246 20.31 -20.99 40.62
N VAL A 247 20.03 -20.35 39.48
CA VAL A 247 21.09 -19.80 38.60
C VAL A 247 21.80 -18.62 39.27
N LYS A 248 21.09 -17.86 40.11
CA LYS A 248 21.65 -16.71 40.83
C LYS A 248 22.60 -17.11 41.97
N VAL A 249 22.55 -18.35 42.45
CA VAL A 249 23.51 -18.85 43.43
C VAL A 249 24.91 -18.79 42.82
N PRO A 250 25.82 -17.97 43.36
CA PRO A 250 27.13 -17.73 42.74
C PRO A 250 27.91 -19.04 42.62
N ASP A 251 28.38 -19.29 41.43
CA ASP A 251 29.18 -20.47 41.13
C ASP A 251 30.51 -20.45 41.86
N ARG A 252 31.11 -21.60 42.02
CA ARG A 252 32.49 -21.75 42.52
C ARG A 252 33.38 -20.89 41.61
N ALA A 253 33.83 -19.77 42.11
CA ALA A 253 34.63 -18.76 41.42
C ALA A 253 35.93 -19.28 40.73
N LYS A 254 36.08 -20.57 40.55
CA LYS A 254 37.29 -21.16 39.96
C LYS A 254 37.02 -22.30 38.96
N VAL A 255 35.79 -22.77 38.79
CA VAL A 255 35.51 -23.79 37.75
C VAL A 255 34.92 -23.02 36.55
N LYS A 256 35.74 -22.85 35.55
CA LYS A 256 35.30 -22.25 34.27
C LYS A 256 34.04 -22.97 33.81
N GLY A 257 32.93 -22.28 33.78
CA GLY A 257 31.80 -22.62 32.95
C GLY A 257 30.51 -23.09 33.61
N ALA A 258 30.34 -23.17 34.96
CA ALA A 258 29.12 -23.75 35.54
C ALA A 258 27.88 -22.87 35.39
N GLY A 259 27.96 -21.57 35.66
CA GLY A 259 26.87 -20.63 35.37
C GLY A 259 26.58 -20.51 33.87
N THR A 260 27.62 -20.54 33.06
CA THR A 260 27.53 -20.61 31.60
C THR A 260 26.78 -21.86 31.14
N ALA A 261 27.01 -23.04 31.80
CA ALA A 261 26.36 -24.28 31.42
C ALA A 261 24.83 -24.22 31.61
N ALA A 262 24.35 -23.72 32.75
CA ALA A 262 22.91 -23.62 33.03
C ALA A 262 22.19 -22.72 32.00
N ILE A 263 22.76 -21.57 31.65
CA ILE A 263 22.17 -20.65 30.64
C ILE A 263 22.25 -21.27 29.24
N VAL A 264 23.35 -21.95 28.91
CA VAL A 264 23.50 -22.66 27.62
C VAL A 264 22.48 -23.80 27.50
N ASP A 265 22.26 -24.57 28.55
CA ASP A 265 21.26 -25.63 28.55
C ASP A 265 19.84 -25.08 28.33
N LEU A 266 19.53 -23.91 28.87
CA LEU A 266 18.24 -23.23 28.69
C LEU A 266 17.99 -22.74 27.28
N VAL A 267 19.02 -22.23 26.61
CA VAL A 267 18.92 -21.71 25.25
C VAL A 267 18.98 -22.82 24.20
N GLY A 268 19.41 -24.04 24.57
CA GLY A 268 19.62 -25.15 23.64
C GLY A 268 20.73 -24.86 22.61
N PHE A 269 21.77 -24.17 23.00
CA PHE A 269 22.67 -23.37 22.21
C PHE A 269 23.81 -24.13 21.51
N ARG A 270 24.03 -23.76 20.22
CA ARG A 270 25.32 -23.85 19.56
C ARG A 270 25.80 -22.43 19.21
N GLU A 271 27.09 -22.18 19.20
CA GLU A 271 27.78 -20.87 19.27
C GLU A 271 27.26 -19.72 18.37
N HIS A 272 26.37 -19.97 17.38
CA HIS A 272 25.96 -18.98 16.39
C HIS A 272 24.48 -18.63 16.38
N ASN A 273 23.62 -19.27 17.18
CA ASN A 273 22.17 -19.07 17.11
C ASN A 273 21.63 -18.45 18.41
N VAL A 274 21.64 -17.14 18.49
CA VAL A 274 21.25 -16.36 19.67
C VAL A 274 19.91 -15.69 19.43
N LEU A 275 18.94 -16.43 18.87
CA LEU A 275 17.62 -15.88 18.58
C LEU A 275 16.55 -16.57 19.42
N PRO A 276 15.45 -15.88 19.73
CA PRO A 276 14.32 -16.43 20.44
C PRO A 276 13.49 -17.40 19.58
N VAL A 277 14.13 -18.44 19.08
CA VAL A 277 13.52 -19.50 18.28
C VAL A 277 13.32 -20.73 19.15
N ALA A 278 12.11 -21.29 19.17
CA ALA A 278 11.72 -22.38 20.06
C ALA A 278 12.48 -23.68 19.82
N ALA A 279 12.86 -23.96 18.57
CA ALA A 279 13.59 -25.18 18.25
C ALA A 279 14.63 -24.94 17.15
N PHE A 280 15.81 -25.56 17.29
CA PHE A 280 16.85 -25.58 16.28
C PHE A 280 17.00 -26.99 15.72
N TYR A 281 17.06 -27.10 14.40
CA TYR A 281 17.31 -28.37 13.71
C TYR A 281 18.79 -28.56 13.50
N GLY A 282 19.40 -29.42 14.30
CA GLY A 282 20.78 -29.86 14.10
C GLY A 282 20.87 -31.15 13.28
N LYS A 283 22.06 -31.58 12.91
CA LYS A 283 22.28 -32.88 12.25
C LYS A 283 21.93 -34.02 13.22
N GLY A 284 20.66 -34.44 13.22
CA GLY A 284 20.15 -35.60 13.92
C GLY A 284 19.26 -35.34 15.13
N ASP A 285 19.45 -34.27 15.90
CA ASP A 285 18.65 -34.00 17.11
C ASP A 285 18.07 -32.59 17.14
N THR A 286 16.81 -32.48 17.53
CA THR A 286 16.16 -31.20 17.83
C THR A 286 16.58 -30.73 19.23
N THR A 287 17.28 -29.61 19.31
CA THR A 287 17.56 -28.97 20.59
C THR A 287 16.47 -27.96 20.90
N VAL A 288 15.96 -27.99 22.12
CA VAL A 288 14.87 -27.09 22.57
C VAL A 288 15.45 -25.82 23.16
N ASN A 289 14.93 -24.67 22.72
CA ASN A 289 15.21 -23.39 23.34
C ASN A 289 14.12 -23.06 24.37
N TYR A 290 14.36 -23.40 25.62
CA TYR A 290 13.40 -23.20 26.71
C TYR A 290 13.09 -21.74 26.97
N LEU A 291 14.06 -20.82 26.81
CA LEU A 291 13.81 -19.38 27.00
C LEU A 291 12.88 -18.83 25.92
N ALA A 292 13.02 -19.27 24.68
CA ALA A 292 12.11 -18.89 23.61
C ALA A 292 10.69 -19.36 23.87
N GLU A 293 10.52 -20.63 24.36
CA GLU A 293 9.20 -21.14 24.73
C GLU A 293 8.59 -20.37 25.91
N LEU A 294 9.37 -20.02 26.92
CA LEU A 294 8.92 -19.28 28.08
C LEU A 294 8.55 -17.82 27.77
N THR A 295 9.31 -17.17 26.91
CA THR A 295 9.01 -15.77 26.50
C THR A 295 7.80 -15.69 25.59
N THR A 296 7.38 -16.79 24.97
CA THR A 296 6.17 -16.90 24.14
C THR A 296 5.07 -17.75 24.80
N ASP A 297 5.18 -18.01 26.12
CA ASP A 297 4.21 -18.81 26.87
C ASP A 297 2.80 -18.23 26.76
N ARG A 298 1.79 -19.10 26.71
CA ARG A 298 0.38 -18.70 26.66
C ARG A 298 -0.06 -17.94 27.91
N SER A 299 0.58 -18.23 29.07
CA SER A 299 0.27 -17.57 30.34
C SER A 299 1.08 -16.28 30.49
N VAL A 300 0.39 -15.16 30.59
CA VAL A 300 1.01 -13.85 30.86
C VAL A 300 1.87 -13.86 32.14
N SER A 301 1.42 -14.55 33.19
CA SER A 301 2.18 -14.62 34.46
C SER A 301 3.51 -15.34 34.30
N VAL A 302 3.60 -16.36 33.42
CA VAL A 302 4.86 -17.02 33.10
C VAL A 302 5.77 -16.07 32.32
N ARG A 303 5.24 -15.37 31.30
CA ARG A 303 6.03 -14.39 30.55
C ARG A 303 6.55 -13.26 31.41
N VAL A 304 5.70 -12.71 32.30
CA VAL A 304 6.10 -11.67 33.28
C VAL A 304 7.25 -12.16 34.17
N LYS A 305 7.10 -13.35 34.74
CA LYS A 305 8.13 -13.91 35.65
C LYS A 305 9.42 -14.19 34.88
N THR A 306 9.33 -14.73 33.67
CA THR A 306 10.50 -14.99 32.80
C THR A 306 11.22 -13.70 32.44
N THR A 307 10.49 -12.66 32.04
CA THR A 307 11.10 -11.37 31.70
C THR A 307 11.79 -10.73 32.91
N ALA A 308 11.17 -10.80 34.10
CA ALA A 308 11.76 -10.34 35.34
C ALA A 308 13.03 -11.12 35.71
N MET A 309 13.01 -12.46 35.55
CA MET A 309 14.17 -13.32 35.73
C MET A 309 15.33 -12.89 34.79
N LEU A 310 15.07 -12.72 33.52
CA LEU A 310 16.08 -12.31 32.54
C LEU A 310 16.65 -10.92 32.88
N GLY A 311 15.80 -9.99 33.33
CA GLY A 311 16.21 -8.66 33.76
C GLY A 311 17.15 -8.72 34.95
N ASP A 312 16.82 -9.49 35.97
CA ASP A 312 17.65 -9.66 37.12
C ASP A 312 18.99 -10.34 36.78
N TRP A 313 18.98 -11.33 35.89
CA TRP A 313 20.22 -11.97 35.44
C TRP A 313 21.14 -11.02 34.68
N LEU A 314 20.61 -10.15 33.83
CA LEU A 314 21.38 -9.16 33.09
C LEU A 314 22.02 -8.08 33.96
N THR A 315 21.45 -7.83 35.16
CA THR A 315 21.94 -6.79 36.09
C THR A 315 22.71 -7.35 37.28
N SER A 316 22.29 -8.52 37.81
CA SER A 316 22.82 -9.01 39.11
C SER A 316 23.79 -10.17 39.01
N LEU A 317 23.89 -10.90 37.87
CA LEU A 317 24.84 -11.99 37.77
C LEU A 317 26.28 -11.49 37.74
N PRO A 318 27.20 -12.13 38.47
CA PRO A 318 28.62 -11.74 38.49
C PRO A 318 29.31 -11.83 37.13
N ASP A 319 28.88 -12.80 36.29
CA ASP A 319 29.37 -13.04 34.94
C ASP A 319 28.41 -12.53 33.83
N ARG A 320 27.56 -11.53 34.16
CA ARG A 320 26.52 -10.98 33.27
C ARG A 320 27.04 -10.57 31.88
N TYR A 321 28.25 -10.10 31.79
CA TYR A 321 28.86 -9.66 30.52
C TYR A 321 29.01 -10.81 29.50
N ASP A 322 29.28 -12.04 30.00
CA ASP A 322 29.39 -13.21 29.14
C ASP A 322 28.02 -13.66 28.61
N HIS A 323 26.93 -13.28 29.28
CA HIS A 323 25.59 -13.70 28.96
C HIS A 323 24.75 -12.62 28.24
N GLN A 324 25.17 -11.37 28.21
CA GLN A 324 24.43 -10.26 27.61
C GLN A 324 23.96 -10.56 26.19
N THR A 325 24.85 -11.04 25.33
CA THR A 325 24.54 -11.33 23.94
C THR A 325 23.55 -12.48 23.77
N ARG A 326 23.45 -13.37 24.76
CA ARG A 326 22.53 -14.52 24.74
C ARG A 326 21.17 -14.17 25.31
N LEU A 327 21.10 -13.35 26.35
CA LEU A 327 19.86 -13.02 27.07
C LEU A 327 19.15 -11.79 26.52
N LEU A 328 19.91 -10.79 26.04
CA LEU A 328 19.36 -9.53 25.55
C LEU A 328 18.32 -9.69 24.42
N PRO A 329 18.47 -10.58 23.42
CA PRO A 329 17.46 -10.75 22.37
C PRO A 329 16.09 -11.16 22.90
N TYR A 330 16.03 -11.93 23.99
CA TYR A 330 14.75 -12.34 24.61
C TYR A 330 14.07 -11.16 25.30
N VAL A 331 14.84 -10.32 25.99
CA VAL A 331 14.31 -9.10 26.62
C VAL A 331 13.85 -8.10 25.57
N LEU A 332 14.64 -7.91 24.50
CA LEU A 332 14.25 -7.03 23.39
C LEU A 332 12.97 -7.53 22.67
N ASN A 333 12.82 -8.85 22.54
CA ASN A 333 11.61 -9.44 21.98
C ASN A 333 10.39 -9.22 22.90
N ALA A 334 10.59 -9.32 24.21
CA ALA A 334 9.54 -9.08 25.21
C ALA A 334 9.04 -7.62 25.26
N ILE A 335 9.80 -6.66 24.74
CA ILE A 335 9.36 -5.27 24.58
C ILE A 335 8.11 -5.16 23.68
N ALA A 336 8.01 -6.01 22.67
CA ALA A 336 6.88 -6.03 21.74
C ALA A 336 5.72 -6.94 22.19
N ASP A 337 5.74 -7.45 23.43
CA ASP A 337 4.67 -8.32 23.96
C ASP A 337 3.33 -7.58 24.06
N GLU A 338 2.25 -8.28 23.75
CA GLU A 338 0.88 -7.77 23.83
C GLU A 338 0.50 -7.32 25.25
N ALA A 339 1.02 -8.04 26.25
CA ALA A 339 0.75 -7.75 27.65
C ALA A 339 1.62 -6.59 28.14
N LYS A 340 1.01 -5.47 28.48
CA LYS A 340 1.69 -4.27 28.99
C LYS A 340 2.62 -4.54 30.17
N ALA A 341 2.28 -5.49 31.05
CA ALA A 341 3.10 -5.86 32.18
C ALA A 341 4.45 -6.47 31.75
N VAL A 342 4.46 -7.31 30.73
CA VAL A 342 5.67 -7.91 30.16
C VAL A 342 6.52 -6.84 29.48
N SER A 343 5.91 -6.07 28.61
CA SER A 343 6.55 -4.98 27.86
C SER A 343 7.17 -3.93 28.79
N ALA A 344 6.46 -3.53 29.85
CA ALA A 344 6.97 -2.55 30.82
C ALA A 344 8.22 -3.04 31.55
N ILE A 345 8.23 -4.30 32.03
CA ILE A 345 9.39 -4.90 32.68
C ILE A 345 10.58 -4.96 31.72
N ALA A 346 10.33 -5.36 30.47
CA ALA A 346 11.38 -5.44 29.46
C ALA A 346 12.01 -4.07 29.14
N VAL A 347 11.19 -3.02 28.97
CA VAL A 347 11.66 -1.64 28.75
C VAL A 347 12.46 -1.15 29.97
N GLU A 348 11.96 -1.38 31.16
CA GLU A 348 12.63 -1.01 32.41
C GLU A 348 13.98 -1.72 32.55
N THR A 349 14.02 -3.01 32.25
CA THR A 349 15.26 -3.82 32.25
C THR A 349 16.33 -3.19 31.34
N VAL A 350 15.97 -2.93 30.07
CA VAL A 350 16.95 -2.34 29.12
C VAL A 350 17.35 -0.92 29.55
N SER A 351 16.42 -0.16 30.15
CA SER A 351 16.71 1.16 30.71
C SER A 351 17.67 1.07 31.90
N THR A 352 17.51 0.07 32.77
CA THR A 352 18.41 -0.16 33.94
C THR A 352 19.80 -0.58 33.46
N CYS A 353 19.91 -1.55 32.53
CA CYS A 353 21.20 -1.90 31.91
C CYS A 353 21.85 -0.68 31.25
N GLY A 354 21.05 0.18 30.63
CA GLY A 354 21.54 1.45 30.05
C GLY A 354 22.04 2.43 31.11
N ALA A 355 21.38 2.49 32.25
CA ALA A 355 21.84 3.32 33.37
C ALA A 355 23.21 2.85 33.90
N GLU A 356 23.37 1.54 34.08
CA GLU A 356 24.66 0.96 34.48
C GLU A 356 25.74 1.24 33.44
N TYR A 357 25.39 1.06 32.14
CA TYR A 357 26.31 1.39 31.04
C TYR A 357 26.77 2.84 31.06
N GLU A 358 25.88 3.79 31.35
CA GLU A 358 26.24 5.22 31.49
C GLU A 358 27.19 5.47 32.64
N LEU A 359 27.07 4.72 33.74
CA LEU A 359 27.97 4.83 34.89
C LEU A 359 29.36 4.23 34.61
N GLU A 360 29.40 3.14 33.88
CA GLU A 360 30.63 2.45 33.51
C GLU A 360 31.43 3.13 32.39
N HIS A 361 30.73 3.86 31.49
CA HIS A 361 31.29 4.46 30.27
C HIS A 361 31.03 5.97 30.22
N GLN A 362 31.32 6.69 31.33
CA GLN A 362 31.00 8.12 31.43
C GLN A 362 31.72 8.98 30.39
N ASP A 363 32.95 8.63 30.06
CA ASP A 363 33.77 9.39 29.11
C ASP A 363 33.15 9.33 27.70
N ASP A 364 32.71 8.15 27.24
CA ASP A 364 32.04 7.97 25.94
C ASP A 364 30.74 8.78 25.86
N ILE A 365 29.99 8.83 26.95
CA ILE A 365 28.75 9.59 27.03
C ILE A 365 28.99 11.09 26.94
N ILE A 366 29.99 11.59 27.67
CA ILE A 366 30.34 13.00 27.66
C ILE A 366 30.82 13.44 26.28
N GLU A 367 31.69 12.65 25.65
CA GLU A 367 32.19 12.90 24.30
C GLU A 367 31.07 12.99 23.29
N ARG A 368 30.15 12.01 23.28
CA ARG A 368 29.01 12.02 22.37
C ARG A 368 28.08 13.23 22.56
N ARG A 369 27.84 13.64 23.80
CA ARG A 369 27.05 14.82 24.09
C ARG A 369 27.75 16.11 23.67
N GLN A 370 29.07 16.22 23.93
CA GLN A 370 29.85 17.38 23.58
C GLN A 370 29.99 17.61 22.09
N PHE A 371 30.15 16.54 21.31
CA PHE A 371 30.26 16.63 19.84
C PHE A 371 28.91 16.60 19.13
N GLY A 372 27.79 16.59 19.83
CA GLY A 372 26.47 16.60 19.25
C GLY A 372 26.16 15.37 18.39
N ILE A 373 26.94 14.29 18.56
CA ILE A 373 26.77 13.02 17.82
C ILE A 373 25.38 12.43 18.09
N ASP A 374 24.78 12.77 19.21
CA ASP A 374 23.44 12.40 19.62
C ASP A 374 22.40 13.47 19.25
N GLY A 375 22.76 14.35 18.33
CA GLY A 375 22.00 15.54 17.97
C GLY A 375 20.55 15.29 17.65
N ASP A 376 19.68 16.13 18.18
CA ASP A 376 18.23 16.09 18.10
C ASP A 376 17.64 16.23 16.68
N ALA A 377 18.45 16.59 15.70
CA ALA A 377 17.97 16.92 14.35
C ALA A 377 17.31 15.75 13.62
N ARG A 378 17.70 14.50 13.94
CA ARG A 378 17.06 13.28 13.39
C ARG A 378 16.02 12.68 14.33
N ALA A 379 16.09 13.01 15.63
CA ALA A 379 15.16 12.51 16.63
C ALA A 379 13.85 13.29 16.67
N ASN A 380 13.84 14.53 16.19
CA ASN A 380 12.67 15.44 16.20
C ASN A 380 11.70 15.22 15.03
N HIS A 381 11.60 14.01 14.50
CA HIS A 381 10.51 13.69 13.60
C HIS A 381 9.18 13.73 14.37
N ALA A 382 8.19 14.41 13.77
CA ALA A 382 6.86 14.57 14.34
C ALA A 382 6.07 13.24 14.52
N LYS A 383 6.53 12.15 13.91
CA LYS A 383 5.89 10.85 14.03
C LYS A 383 6.29 10.17 15.35
N PRO A 384 5.31 9.65 16.12
CA PRO A 384 5.59 8.90 17.34
C PRO A 384 6.39 7.63 17.06
N LEU A 385 7.08 7.14 18.07
CA LEU A 385 7.73 5.83 18.00
C LEU A 385 6.68 4.72 18.13
N PRO A 386 6.96 3.50 17.61
CA PRO A 386 6.07 2.36 17.78
C PRO A 386 5.87 2.03 19.25
N ARG A 387 4.68 1.53 19.59
CA ARG A 387 4.43 1.05 20.96
C ARG A 387 5.39 -0.09 21.30
N PRO A 388 5.91 -0.15 22.57
CA PRO A 388 5.49 0.60 23.74
C PRO A 388 6.29 1.91 24.01
N PHE A 389 7.15 2.35 23.12
CA PHE A 389 8.00 3.50 23.34
C PHE A 389 7.17 4.79 23.43
N SER A 390 7.27 5.47 24.57
CA SER A 390 6.68 6.81 24.79
C SER A 390 7.62 7.93 24.32
N GLY A 391 8.88 7.63 24.10
CA GLY A 391 9.92 8.57 23.69
C GLY A 391 11.21 7.85 23.33
N ARG A 392 12.22 8.61 22.92
CA ARG A 392 13.53 8.09 22.56
C ARG A 392 14.18 7.40 23.76
N PRO A 393 14.67 6.15 23.64
CA PRO A 393 15.37 5.48 24.73
C PRO A 393 16.60 6.25 25.17
N ARG A 394 16.96 6.11 26.47
CA ARG A 394 18.14 6.77 27.02
C ARG A 394 19.42 6.38 26.28
N ILE A 395 20.40 7.25 26.28
CA ILE A 395 21.65 7.07 25.53
C ILE A 395 22.41 5.80 25.91
N GLY A 396 22.52 5.49 27.18
CA GLY A 396 23.18 4.27 27.63
C GLY A 396 22.48 3.01 27.19
N ALA A 397 21.15 2.98 27.19
CA ALA A 397 20.39 1.84 26.69
C ALA A 397 20.62 1.61 25.19
N ARG A 398 20.67 2.69 24.41
CA ARG A 398 20.98 2.63 22.97
C ARG A 398 22.40 2.10 22.73
N LEU A 399 23.39 2.60 23.45
CA LEU A 399 24.78 2.16 23.31
C LEU A 399 24.96 0.70 23.76
N TYR A 400 24.32 0.31 24.86
CA TYR A 400 24.33 -1.05 25.36
C TYR A 400 23.78 -2.05 24.33
N VAL A 401 22.63 -1.72 23.73
CA VAL A 401 22.06 -2.57 22.68
C VAL A 401 22.93 -2.58 21.43
N ARG A 402 23.43 -1.43 20.97
CA ARG A 402 24.35 -1.30 19.82
C ARG A 402 25.58 -2.18 19.96
N GLY A 403 26.22 -2.17 21.11
CA GLY A 403 27.41 -2.97 21.39
C GLY A 403 27.19 -4.49 21.25
N ASN A 404 25.98 -4.93 21.54
CA ASN A 404 25.60 -6.34 21.48
C ASN A 404 24.98 -6.77 20.15
N THR A 405 24.44 -5.84 19.34
CA THR A 405 23.68 -6.13 18.12
C THR A 405 24.46 -6.90 17.08
N ARG A 406 25.73 -6.62 16.89
CA ARG A 406 26.58 -7.21 15.83
C ARG A 406 26.57 -8.75 15.82
N ARG A 407 26.39 -9.37 16.97
CA ARG A 407 26.46 -10.84 17.10
C ARG A 407 25.17 -11.52 16.68
N PHE A 408 24.02 -10.88 16.80
CA PHE A 408 22.72 -11.51 16.50
C PHE A 408 21.94 -10.86 15.33
N LEU A 409 22.41 -9.74 14.78
CA LEU A 409 21.73 -9.06 13.67
C LEU A 409 21.66 -9.95 12.41
N GLN A 410 22.77 -10.56 12.00
CA GLN A 410 22.78 -11.38 10.79
C GLN A 410 21.87 -12.62 10.91
N PRO A 411 21.93 -13.42 12.00
CA PRO A 411 20.93 -14.47 12.22
C PRO A 411 19.48 -13.94 12.22
N LEU A 412 19.21 -12.80 12.86
CA LEU A 412 17.89 -12.21 12.88
C LEU A 412 17.37 -11.89 11.48
N LEU A 413 18.21 -11.32 10.63
CA LEU A 413 17.83 -10.99 9.25
C LEU A 413 17.51 -12.24 8.43
N VAL A 414 18.20 -13.34 8.68
CA VAL A 414 17.90 -14.64 8.04
C VAL A 414 16.53 -15.16 8.50
N GLU A 415 16.23 -15.04 9.78
CA GLU A 415 14.96 -15.51 10.35
C GLU A 415 13.74 -14.70 9.89
N LEU A 416 13.90 -13.49 9.37
CA LEU A 416 12.83 -12.74 8.71
C LEU A 416 12.22 -13.49 7.50
N SER A 417 12.95 -14.42 6.93
CA SER A 417 12.52 -15.27 5.80
C SER A 417 12.30 -16.73 6.21
N ASN A 418 12.17 -17.02 7.51
CA ASN A 418 11.92 -18.37 8.02
C ASN A 418 10.62 -18.94 7.43
N TRP A 419 10.54 -20.26 7.27
CA TRP A 419 9.35 -20.94 6.77
C TRP A 419 8.18 -20.92 7.77
N ILE A 420 8.44 -20.78 9.07
CA ILE A 420 7.43 -20.67 10.13
C ILE A 420 6.95 -19.22 10.23
N THR A 421 5.67 -18.99 10.00
CA THR A 421 5.05 -17.63 10.04
C THR A 421 5.22 -16.95 11.39
N GLN A 422 5.02 -17.69 12.48
CA GLN A 422 5.19 -17.18 13.84
C GLN A 422 6.61 -16.64 14.08
N THR A 423 7.61 -17.37 13.62
CA THR A 423 9.03 -16.99 13.74
C THR A 423 9.33 -15.74 12.93
N ARG A 424 8.80 -15.64 11.69
CA ARG A 424 8.94 -14.41 10.88
C ARG A 424 8.39 -13.19 11.60
N LEU A 425 7.18 -13.30 12.16
CA LEU A 425 6.54 -12.20 12.87
C LEU A 425 7.32 -11.78 14.10
N GLN A 426 7.75 -12.74 14.93
CA GLN A 426 8.55 -12.47 16.11
C GLN A 426 9.90 -11.82 15.75
N SER A 427 10.55 -12.31 14.70
CA SER A 427 11.80 -11.74 14.20
C SER A 427 11.62 -10.33 13.67
N ALA A 428 10.51 -10.05 12.97
CA ALA A 428 10.17 -8.71 12.50
C ALA A 428 9.90 -7.73 13.65
N MET A 429 9.19 -8.16 14.69
CA MET A 429 8.94 -7.38 15.89
C MET A 429 10.24 -7.08 16.67
N LEU A 430 11.10 -8.10 16.82
CA LEU A 430 12.42 -7.93 17.42
C LEU A 430 13.27 -6.95 16.59
N PHE A 431 13.27 -7.08 15.26
CA PHE A 431 13.99 -6.18 14.38
C PHE A 431 13.49 -4.74 14.50
N ARG A 432 12.16 -4.53 14.56
CA ARG A 432 11.55 -3.22 14.81
C ARG A 432 12.06 -2.60 16.11
N THR A 433 12.08 -3.37 17.19
CA THR A 433 12.61 -2.93 18.48
C THR A 433 14.09 -2.56 18.37
N LEU A 434 14.87 -3.37 17.64
CA LEU A 434 16.28 -3.14 17.43
C LEU A 434 16.58 -1.83 16.69
N ILE A 435 15.78 -1.50 15.67
CA ILE A 435 15.94 -0.23 14.93
C ILE A 435 15.82 0.96 15.86
N VAL A 436 14.87 0.93 16.81
CA VAL A 436 14.66 2.04 17.77
C VAL A 436 15.86 2.24 18.70
N TYR A 437 16.58 1.19 19.07
CA TYR A 437 17.79 1.31 19.89
C TYR A 437 19.06 1.56 19.07
N CYS A 438 19.17 0.94 17.91
CA CYS A 438 20.39 1.04 17.10
C CYS A 438 20.48 2.33 16.29
N GLU A 439 19.33 2.88 15.88
CA GLU A 439 19.24 4.14 15.14
C GLU A 439 20.25 4.22 13.96
N GLU A 440 21.06 5.26 13.88
CA GLU A 440 22.04 5.48 12.81
C GLU A 440 23.16 4.41 12.74
N HIS A 441 23.34 3.61 13.78
CA HIS A 441 24.33 2.52 13.78
C HIS A 441 24.03 1.48 12.69
N LEU A 442 22.77 1.35 12.27
CA LEU A 442 22.36 0.46 11.18
C LEU A 442 22.85 0.91 9.81
N THR A 443 23.33 2.15 9.66
CA THR A 443 23.85 2.67 8.38
C THR A 443 24.93 1.78 7.78
N VAL A 444 25.81 1.22 8.60
CA VAL A 444 26.90 0.34 8.14
C VAL A 444 26.39 -1.01 7.59
N GLU A 445 25.23 -1.44 8.06
CA GLU A 445 24.66 -2.75 7.72
C GLU A 445 23.59 -2.68 6.61
N THR A 446 23.35 -1.52 6.01
CA THR A 446 22.29 -1.30 4.98
C THR A 446 22.36 -2.26 3.81
N HIS A 447 23.56 -2.59 3.38
CA HIS A 447 23.81 -3.54 2.28
C HIS A 447 23.29 -4.97 2.58
N LYS A 448 23.17 -5.32 3.87
CA LYS A 448 22.56 -6.58 4.32
C LYS A 448 21.07 -6.43 4.60
N LEU A 449 20.65 -5.30 5.17
CA LEU A 449 19.27 -5.05 5.57
C LEU A 449 18.30 -5.10 4.38
N ILE A 450 18.60 -4.36 3.31
CA ILE A 450 17.71 -4.20 2.16
C ILE A 450 17.35 -5.53 1.49
N PRO A 451 18.31 -6.43 1.15
CA PRO A 451 17.97 -7.71 0.53
C PRO A 451 17.10 -8.61 1.41
N HIS A 452 17.36 -8.62 2.73
CA HIS A 452 16.56 -9.43 3.65
C HIS A 452 15.15 -8.87 3.84
N LEU A 453 15.01 -7.54 3.96
CA LEU A 453 13.70 -6.88 4.02
C LEU A 453 12.89 -7.10 2.74
N GLN A 454 13.53 -6.99 1.57
CA GLN A 454 12.89 -7.27 0.28
C GLN A 454 12.32 -8.69 0.24
N ARG A 455 13.12 -9.68 0.61
CA ARG A 455 12.70 -11.09 0.61
C ARG A 455 11.58 -11.33 1.62
N ALA A 456 11.72 -10.80 2.84
CA ALA A 456 10.72 -10.94 3.89
C ALA A 456 9.38 -10.31 3.50
N LEU A 457 9.40 -9.09 2.96
CA LEU A 457 8.20 -8.38 2.52
C LEU A 457 7.54 -9.09 1.32
N HIS A 458 8.33 -9.57 0.37
CA HIS A 458 7.80 -10.35 -0.75
C HIS A 458 7.10 -11.62 -0.28
N LEU A 459 7.66 -12.33 0.70
CA LEU A 459 7.03 -13.51 1.31
C LEU A 459 5.77 -13.15 2.07
N ALA A 460 5.74 -12.03 2.80
CA ALA A 460 4.56 -11.57 3.54
C ALA A 460 3.40 -11.24 2.58
N ILE A 461 3.67 -10.50 1.52
CA ILE A 461 2.68 -10.15 0.49
C ILE A 461 2.17 -11.41 -0.23
N SER A 462 3.07 -12.32 -0.62
CA SER A 462 2.71 -13.57 -1.29
C SER A 462 1.86 -14.49 -0.42
N ALA A 463 2.15 -14.53 0.89
CA ALA A 463 1.38 -15.29 1.88
C ALA A 463 0.09 -14.58 2.33
N LYS A 464 -0.13 -13.32 1.94
CA LYS A 464 -1.22 -12.45 2.40
C LYS A 464 -1.24 -12.26 3.93
N ASP A 465 -0.06 -12.27 4.54
CA ASP A 465 0.12 -12.06 5.97
C ASP A 465 0.19 -10.55 6.27
N LYS A 466 -0.97 -9.95 6.45
CA LYS A 466 -1.12 -8.51 6.64
C LYS A 466 -0.40 -7.98 7.87
N LEU A 467 -0.41 -8.75 8.96
CA LEU A 467 0.23 -8.34 10.21
C LEU A 467 1.76 -8.26 10.04
N LEU A 468 2.34 -9.26 9.41
CA LEU A 468 3.78 -9.27 9.12
C LEU A 468 4.15 -8.16 8.12
N GLU A 469 3.32 -7.95 7.09
CA GLU A 469 3.50 -6.87 6.12
C GLU A 469 3.55 -5.51 6.82
N ASP A 470 2.57 -5.20 7.67
CA ASP A 470 2.49 -3.92 8.39
C ASP A 470 3.71 -3.69 9.30
N VAL A 471 4.17 -4.72 10.02
CA VAL A 471 5.36 -4.63 10.87
C VAL A 471 6.63 -4.39 10.03
N LEU A 472 6.77 -5.08 8.89
CA LEU A 472 7.93 -4.89 8.00
C LEU A 472 7.94 -3.50 7.35
N LEU A 473 6.78 -2.98 6.97
CA LEU A 473 6.64 -1.62 6.44
C LEU A 473 7.00 -0.57 7.51
N GLU A 474 6.58 -0.77 8.75
CA GLU A 474 6.98 0.06 9.89
C GLU A 474 8.49 0.00 10.13
N CYS A 475 9.11 -1.19 9.99
CA CYS A 475 10.57 -1.31 10.04
C CYS A 475 11.26 -0.50 8.94
N CYS A 476 10.74 -0.54 7.70
CA CYS A 476 11.29 0.25 6.60
C CYS A 476 11.19 1.76 6.87
N GLU A 477 10.06 2.22 7.40
CA GLU A 477 9.87 3.62 7.78
C GLU A 477 10.85 4.05 8.88
N LEU A 478 11.04 3.22 9.91
CA LEU A 478 12.00 3.47 10.97
C LEU A 478 13.45 3.47 10.45
N VAL A 479 13.79 2.58 9.54
CA VAL A 479 15.11 2.59 8.89
C VAL A 479 15.31 3.90 8.13
N GLY A 480 14.33 4.34 7.36
CA GLY A 480 14.37 5.64 6.67
C GLY A 480 14.55 6.81 7.62
N ARG A 481 13.97 6.73 8.82
CA ARG A 481 14.09 7.77 9.86
C ARG A 481 15.52 7.94 10.39
N TYR A 482 16.24 6.85 10.56
CA TYR A 482 17.53 6.86 11.24
C TYR A 482 18.73 6.70 10.30
N VAL A 483 18.57 6.02 9.19
CA VAL A 483 19.64 5.74 8.24
C VAL A 483 19.75 6.85 7.19
N VAL A 484 20.96 7.27 6.91
CA VAL A 484 21.22 8.35 5.94
C VAL A 484 20.87 7.90 4.52
N PRO A 485 20.09 8.70 3.74
CA PRO A 485 19.75 8.37 2.35
C PRO A 485 20.94 8.02 1.45
N ASP A 486 22.08 8.70 1.62
CA ASP A 486 23.31 8.41 0.85
C ASP A 486 23.78 6.96 0.96
N SER A 487 23.47 6.28 2.06
CA SER A 487 23.93 4.91 2.30
C SER A 487 22.98 3.85 1.68
N TYR A 488 21.70 4.13 1.58
CA TYR A 488 20.74 3.14 1.06
C TYR A 488 20.24 3.43 -0.35
N LEU A 489 20.13 4.70 -0.76
CA LEU A 489 19.58 5.08 -2.06
C LEU A 489 20.38 4.51 -3.24
N PRO A 490 21.71 4.56 -3.29
CA PRO A 490 22.44 3.98 -4.41
C PRO A 490 22.11 2.50 -4.64
N HIS A 491 22.03 1.72 -3.54
CA HIS A 491 21.70 0.30 -3.60
C HIS A 491 20.23 0.05 -3.99
N MET A 492 19.31 0.90 -3.50
CA MET A 492 17.90 0.78 -3.83
C MET A 492 17.61 1.16 -5.27
N LEU A 493 18.14 2.30 -5.73
CA LEU A 493 17.87 2.83 -7.06
C LEU A 493 18.47 1.94 -8.15
N SER A 494 19.67 1.40 -7.93
CA SER A 494 20.29 0.42 -8.83
C SER A 494 19.42 -0.83 -8.99
N ARG A 495 18.88 -1.37 -7.88
CA ARG A 495 17.94 -2.51 -7.91
C ARG A 495 16.60 -2.17 -8.59
N VAL A 496 16.06 -0.96 -8.39
CA VAL A 496 14.83 -0.51 -9.04
C VAL A 496 15.01 -0.37 -10.56
N ARG A 497 16.18 0.06 -11.01
CA ARG A 497 16.55 0.08 -12.44
C ARG A 497 16.59 -1.31 -13.06
N GLY A 498 16.79 -2.33 -12.25
CA GLY A 498 16.85 -3.72 -12.72
C GLY A 498 18.21 -4.05 -13.32
N GLU A 499 19.28 -3.57 -12.70
CA GLU A 499 20.63 -3.97 -13.06
C GLU A 499 20.76 -5.48 -12.84
N PRO A 500 21.03 -6.28 -13.90
CA PRO A 500 20.66 -7.69 -13.96
C PRO A 500 21.51 -8.61 -13.07
N GLU A 501 22.57 -8.10 -12.49
CA GLU A 501 23.51 -8.91 -11.72
C GLU A 501 23.13 -9.09 -10.25
N ILE A 502 22.10 -8.35 -9.76
CA ILE A 502 21.91 -8.20 -8.32
C ILE A 502 20.79 -9.06 -7.76
N ASP A 503 19.71 -9.31 -8.47
CA ASP A 503 18.65 -10.25 -8.03
C ASP A 503 17.62 -10.56 -9.13
N PRO A 504 17.67 -11.75 -9.77
CA PRO A 504 16.68 -12.13 -10.79
C PRO A 504 15.29 -12.41 -10.20
N THR A 505 15.16 -12.51 -8.87
CA THR A 505 13.89 -12.79 -8.18
C THR A 505 13.24 -11.55 -7.58
N GLY A 506 13.87 -10.39 -7.72
CA GLY A 506 13.42 -9.14 -7.12
C GLY A 506 12.13 -8.63 -7.75
N ASN A 507 11.02 -8.77 -7.05
CA ASN A 507 9.78 -8.10 -7.43
C ASN A 507 9.96 -6.58 -7.30
N ARG A 508 9.98 -5.86 -8.43
CA ARG A 508 10.13 -4.41 -8.49
C ARG A 508 9.09 -3.69 -7.63
N ALA A 509 7.86 -4.19 -7.60
CA ALA A 509 6.80 -3.64 -6.75
C ALA A 509 7.19 -3.64 -5.26
N THR A 510 7.77 -4.74 -4.78
CA THR A 510 8.22 -4.84 -3.38
C THR A 510 9.35 -3.84 -3.08
N LEU A 511 10.30 -3.68 -4.01
CA LEU A 511 11.40 -2.70 -3.86
C LEU A 511 10.88 -1.27 -3.81
N LEU A 512 9.93 -0.93 -4.68
CA LEU A 512 9.29 0.38 -4.69
C LEU A 512 8.48 0.62 -3.42
N THR A 513 7.80 -0.39 -2.90
CA THR A 513 7.08 -0.29 -1.61
C THR A 513 8.06 -0.04 -0.45
N ILE A 514 9.20 -0.71 -0.42
CA ILE A 514 10.26 -0.44 0.56
C ILE A 514 10.79 0.98 0.40
N LEU A 515 11.08 1.40 -0.83
CA LEU A 515 11.58 2.75 -1.11
C LEU A 515 10.58 3.82 -0.66
N SER A 516 9.29 3.62 -0.92
CA SER A 516 8.23 4.53 -0.45
C SER A 516 8.30 4.72 1.07
N LYS A 517 8.40 3.63 1.82
CA LYS A 517 8.47 3.68 3.29
C LYS A 517 9.78 4.25 3.82
N LEU A 518 10.89 3.98 3.18
CA LEU A 518 12.17 4.62 3.51
C LEU A 518 12.10 6.14 3.30
N VAL A 519 11.50 6.58 2.20
CA VAL A 519 11.28 8.00 1.90
C VAL A 519 10.34 8.66 2.91
N GLU A 520 9.21 8.01 3.24
CA GLU A 520 8.27 8.49 4.27
C GLU A 520 8.92 8.67 5.65
N GLY A 521 9.83 7.78 6.00
CA GLY A 521 10.56 7.84 7.26
C GLY A 521 11.68 8.89 7.27
N SER A 522 12.25 9.20 6.11
CA SER A 522 13.40 10.09 6.01
C SER A 522 13.05 11.55 6.29
N ALA A 523 13.97 12.25 6.95
CA ALA A 523 13.80 13.68 7.19
C ALA A 523 13.77 14.46 5.88
N PRO A 524 12.76 15.32 5.61
CA PRO A 524 12.67 16.08 4.37
C PRO A 524 13.95 16.86 4.04
N LYS A 525 14.58 17.44 5.04
CA LYS A 525 15.82 18.21 4.90
C LYS A 525 17.00 17.41 4.31
N VAL A 526 17.06 16.12 4.61
CA VAL A 526 18.15 15.24 4.12
C VAL A 526 17.77 14.66 2.78
N LEU A 527 16.48 14.42 2.55
CA LEU A 527 15.97 13.83 1.32
C LEU A 527 16.01 14.77 0.12
N VAL A 528 15.96 16.10 0.35
CA VAL A 528 15.90 17.14 -0.70
C VAL A 528 16.94 16.92 -1.80
N LEU A 529 18.17 16.60 -1.42
CA LEU A 529 19.28 16.42 -2.39
C LEU A 529 19.11 15.19 -3.30
N HIS A 530 18.25 14.25 -2.92
CA HIS A 530 18.05 12.97 -3.62
C HIS A 530 16.73 12.87 -4.37
N THR A 531 15.84 13.84 -4.16
CA THR A 531 14.46 13.80 -4.66
C THR A 531 14.40 13.60 -6.16
N TRP A 532 15.23 14.35 -6.89
CA TRP A 532 15.26 14.27 -8.36
C TRP A 532 15.71 12.92 -8.87
N ASN A 533 16.77 12.39 -8.27
CA ASN A 533 17.29 11.07 -8.64
C ASN A 533 16.28 9.95 -8.36
N ILE A 534 15.52 10.08 -7.27
CA ILE A 534 14.45 9.13 -6.96
C ILE A 534 13.36 9.18 -8.03
N ILE A 535 12.85 10.38 -8.36
CA ILE A 535 11.79 10.53 -9.35
C ILE A 535 12.26 10.01 -10.72
N ASP A 536 13.45 10.41 -11.17
CA ASP A 536 14.01 10.01 -12.45
C ASP A 536 14.11 8.49 -12.59
N VAL A 537 14.62 7.80 -11.57
CA VAL A 537 14.74 6.34 -11.59
C VAL A 537 13.39 5.62 -11.52
N VAL A 538 12.47 6.17 -10.74
CA VAL A 538 11.17 5.54 -10.52
C VAL A 538 10.28 5.68 -11.75
N THR A 539 10.37 6.81 -12.47
CA THR A 539 9.61 7.10 -13.69
C THR A 539 10.32 6.68 -14.98
N ALA A 540 11.55 6.20 -14.91
CA ALA A 540 12.37 5.84 -16.08
C ALA A 540 11.72 4.80 -17.04
N ARG A 541 10.75 4.02 -16.56
CA ARG A 541 9.98 3.05 -17.36
C ARG A 541 8.61 3.56 -17.79
N CYS A 542 8.42 4.86 -17.84
CA CYS A 542 7.15 5.45 -18.28
C CYS A 542 6.77 5.00 -19.70
N GLU A 543 7.75 4.76 -20.56
CA GLU A 543 7.53 4.29 -21.93
C GLU A 543 6.81 2.94 -22.01
N ASP A 544 7.05 2.04 -21.07
CA ASP A 544 6.42 0.70 -20.99
C ASP A 544 5.45 0.59 -19.81
N ILE A 545 4.76 1.66 -19.49
CA ILE A 545 3.86 1.72 -18.32
C ILE A 545 2.70 0.71 -18.40
N ALA A 546 2.23 0.42 -19.59
CA ALA A 546 1.16 -0.54 -19.81
C ALA A 546 1.61 -1.99 -19.58
N GLY A 547 2.88 -2.30 -19.86
CA GLY A 547 3.49 -3.59 -19.58
C GLY A 547 3.80 -3.82 -18.10
N GLU A 548 3.84 -2.77 -17.27
CA GLU A 548 4.02 -2.91 -15.84
C GLU A 548 2.78 -3.50 -15.16
N THR A 549 3.01 -4.25 -14.07
CA THR A 549 1.89 -4.78 -13.27
C THR A 549 1.20 -3.67 -12.48
N THR A 550 -0.09 -3.83 -12.19
CA THR A 550 -0.84 -2.89 -11.33
C THR A 550 -0.20 -2.70 -9.96
N SER A 551 0.39 -3.75 -9.39
CA SER A 551 1.13 -3.68 -8.13
C SER A 551 2.38 -2.80 -8.23
N THR A 552 3.09 -2.86 -9.36
CA THR A 552 4.27 -2.02 -9.59
C THR A 552 3.86 -0.56 -9.77
N ARG A 553 2.83 -0.28 -10.57
CA ARG A 553 2.31 1.08 -10.74
C ARG A 553 1.86 1.67 -9.41
N ARG A 554 1.10 0.91 -8.61
CA ARG A 554 0.68 1.36 -7.27
C ARG A 554 1.86 1.64 -6.34
N ALA A 555 2.87 0.79 -6.35
CA ALA A 555 4.08 1.01 -5.54
C ALA A 555 4.86 2.25 -6.02
N THR A 556 4.91 2.50 -7.33
CA THR A 556 5.48 3.74 -7.90
C THR A 556 4.72 4.98 -7.44
N LEU A 557 3.38 4.93 -7.47
CA LEU A 557 2.54 6.01 -6.95
C LEU A 557 2.82 6.27 -5.47
N GLY A 558 3.00 5.22 -4.66
CA GLY A 558 3.39 5.35 -3.26
C GLY A 558 4.72 6.09 -3.08
N VAL A 559 5.72 5.83 -3.92
CA VAL A 559 6.99 6.57 -3.87
C VAL A 559 6.80 8.04 -4.25
N LEU A 560 6.08 8.31 -5.34
CA LEU A 560 5.81 9.68 -5.78
C LEU A 560 5.03 10.48 -4.73
N LEU A 561 4.05 9.86 -4.09
CA LEU A 561 3.29 10.47 -2.98
C LEU A 561 4.19 10.78 -1.77
N ALA A 562 5.06 9.85 -1.38
CA ALA A 562 6.00 10.06 -0.29
C ALA A 562 6.97 11.23 -0.58
N VAL A 563 7.46 11.32 -1.81
CA VAL A 563 8.30 12.42 -2.28
C VAL A 563 7.54 13.75 -2.27
N ALA A 564 6.32 13.79 -2.82
CA ALA A 564 5.49 15.00 -2.84
C ALA A 564 5.19 15.51 -1.42
N ASN A 565 4.88 14.60 -0.48
CA ASN A 565 4.67 14.94 0.92
C ASN A 565 5.94 15.45 1.60
N SER A 566 7.10 14.94 1.22
CA SER A 566 8.38 15.42 1.71
C SER A 566 8.66 16.86 1.24
N ILE A 567 8.45 17.16 -0.04
CA ILE A 567 8.57 18.51 -0.60
C ILE A 567 7.60 19.48 0.09
N LYS A 568 6.35 19.06 0.24
CA LYS A 568 5.32 19.83 0.94
C LYS A 568 5.72 20.17 2.37
N SER A 569 6.28 19.21 3.10
CA SER A 569 6.67 19.38 4.50
C SER A 569 7.87 20.31 4.67
N TYR A 570 8.78 20.33 3.71
CA TYR A 570 9.97 21.18 3.74
C TYR A 570 9.68 22.62 3.30
N GLY A 571 8.69 22.81 2.44
CA GLY A 571 8.33 24.07 1.81
C GLY A 571 9.11 24.32 0.51
N ARG A 572 8.38 24.71 -0.54
CA ARG A 572 8.91 24.82 -1.91
C ARG A 572 10.15 25.73 -2.03
N LEU A 573 10.08 26.94 -1.49
CA LEU A 573 11.17 27.91 -1.64
C LEU A 573 12.48 27.43 -1.02
N ALA A 574 12.41 26.89 0.21
CA ALA A 574 13.58 26.34 0.87
C ALA A 574 14.10 25.09 0.18
N PHE A 575 13.20 24.30 -0.44
CA PHE A 575 13.55 23.13 -1.23
C PHE A 575 14.31 23.54 -2.50
N GLU A 576 13.81 24.53 -3.24
CA GLU A 576 14.45 25.05 -4.45
C GLU A 576 15.82 25.65 -4.16
N GLU A 577 15.97 26.39 -3.05
CA GLU A 577 17.27 26.97 -2.65
C GLU A 577 18.33 25.88 -2.38
N VAL A 578 17.98 24.81 -1.68
CA VAL A 578 18.92 23.72 -1.37
C VAL A 578 19.25 22.91 -2.61
N ALA A 579 18.25 22.62 -3.43
CA ALA A 579 18.43 21.88 -4.67
C ALA A 579 19.27 22.70 -5.67
N PHE A 580 19.04 24.02 -5.76
CA PHE A 580 19.82 24.93 -6.59
C PHE A 580 21.29 24.98 -6.18
N ALA A 581 21.57 25.00 -4.88
CA ALA A 581 22.93 24.97 -4.37
C ALA A 581 23.68 23.68 -4.73
N GLY A 582 22.94 22.57 -4.95
CA GLY A 582 23.49 21.27 -5.34
C GLY A 582 23.70 21.08 -6.85
N THR A 583 22.81 21.63 -7.69
CA THR A 583 22.80 21.38 -9.15
C THR A 583 23.23 22.57 -10.01
N GLY A 584 23.08 23.78 -9.51
CA GLY A 584 23.50 25.00 -10.23
C GLY A 584 22.64 25.41 -11.43
N ARG A 585 21.54 24.69 -11.77
CA ARG A 585 20.66 24.99 -12.91
C ARG A 585 19.18 24.76 -12.56
N LEU A 586 18.38 25.82 -12.68
CA LEU A 586 16.92 25.78 -12.48
C LEU A 586 16.18 24.85 -13.47
N THR A 587 16.65 24.80 -14.71
CA THR A 587 16.03 23.98 -15.77
C THR A 587 16.17 22.47 -15.53
N GLU A 588 17.19 22.04 -14.81
CA GLU A 588 17.37 20.63 -14.44
C GLU A 588 16.40 20.17 -13.32
N MET A 589 15.76 21.10 -12.63
CA MET A 589 14.83 20.81 -11.53
C MET A 589 13.40 20.57 -11.99
N GLU A 590 12.99 21.14 -13.12
CA GLU A 590 11.64 20.98 -13.64
C GLU A 590 11.43 19.63 -14.34
N ARG A 591 12.46 19.10 -14.97
CA ARG A 591 12.40 17.85 -15.75
C ARG A 591 11.92 16.63 -14.94
N PRO A 592 12.41 16.32 -13.73
CA PRO A 592 11.90 15.20 -12.94
C PRO A 592 10.45 15.36 -12.54
N VAL A 593 10.01 16.57 -12.21
CA VAL A 593 8.61 16.84 -11.90
C VAL A 593 7.72 16.63 -13.12
N GLN A 594 8.17 17.07 -14.26
CA GLN A 594 7.53 16.83 -15.54
C GLN A 594 7.40 15.33 -15.82
N SER A 595 8.46 14.54 -15.59
CA SER A 595 8.44 13.07 -15.70
C SER A 595 7.47 12.44 -14.73
N ALA A 596 7.38 12.95 -13.49
CA ALA A 596 6.40 12.49 -12.51
C ALA A 596 4.96 12.78 -12.97
N ILE A 597 4.69 13.98 -13.47
CA ILE A 597 3.37 14.36 -14.00
C ILE A 597 3.03 13.49 -15.20
N ALA A 598 3.99 13.27 -16.12
CA ALA A 598 3.82 12.40 -17.27
C ALA A 598 3.39 10.98 -16.85
N TYR A 599 4.09 10.40 -15.90
CA TYR A 599 3.79 9.09 -15.36
C TYR A 599 2.39 9.04 -14.70
N LEU A 600 2.04 10.07 -13.91
CA LEU A 600 0.74 10.16 -13.26
C LEU A 600 -0.42 10.30 -14.26
N LEU A 601 -0.24 11.10 -15.32
CA LEU A 601 -1.23 11.23 -16.38
C LEU A 601 -1.44 9.90 -17.11
N ALA A 602 -0.37 9.18 -17.42
CA ALA A 602 -0.46 7.87 -18.06
C ALA A 602 -1.17 6.85 -17.15
N CYS A 603 -0.86 6.82 -15.85
CA CYS A 603 -1.58 5.99 -14.87
C CYS A 603 -3.07 6.34 -14.77
N LYS A 604 -3.42 7.63 -14.90
CA LYS A 604 -4.81 8.08 -14.83
C LYS A 604 -5.64 7.52 -15.98
N SER A 605 -5.10 7.52 -17.19
CA SER A 605 -5.78 6.93 -18.36
C SER A 605 -5.91 5.41 -18.27
N LEU A 606 -4.98 4.72 -17.62
CA LEU A 606 -5.08 3.27 -17.39
C LEU A 606 -6.18 2.90 -16.37
N GLY A 607 -6.56 3.80 -15.48
CA GLY A 607 -7.69 3.64 -14.56
C GLY A 607 -7.51 2.65 -13.41
N ASP A 608 -6.31 2.13 -13.19
CA ASP A 608 -6.06 1.08 -12.19
C ASP A 608 -6.17 1.56 -10.73
N SER A 609 -5.85 2.80 -10.46
CA SER A 609 -5.82 3.38 -9.11
C SER A 609 -6.16 4.88 -9.11
N PRO A 610 -7.37 5.26 -9.53
CA PRO A 610 -7.70 6.67 -9.76
C PRO A 610 -7.59 7.53 -8.49
N SER A 611 -7.96 7.01 -7.33
CA SER A 611 -7.86 7.73 -6.06
C SER A 611 -6.43 8.02 -5.64
N GLU A 612 -5.52 7.06 -5.83
CA GLU A 612 -4.10 7.20 -5.49
C GLU A 612 -3.40 8.18 -6.44
N VAL A 613 -3.75 8.15 -7.72
CA VAL A 613 -3.23 9.11 -8.71
C VAL A 613 -3.69 10.53 -8.40
N ASP A 614 -4.97 10.71 -8.07
CA ASP A 614 -5.53 12.02 -7.73
C ASP A 614 -4.91 12.57 -6.43
N GLU A 615 -4.64 11.72 -5.45
CA GLU A 615 -3.92 12.09 -4.22
C GLU A 615 -2.49 12.53 -4.50
N CYS A 616 -1.77 11.82 -5.38
CA CYS A 616 -0.42 12.19 -5.81
C CYS A 616 -0.41 13.54 -6.52
N LEU A 617 -1.30 13.74 -7.49
CA LEU A 617 -1.43 15.01 -8.22
C LEU A 617 -1.79 16.16 -7.30
N TYR A 618 -2.71 15.95 -6.36
CA TYR A 618 -3.10 16.93 -5.37
C TYR A 618 -1.93 17.31 -4.44
N SER A 619 -1.18 16.31 -3.97
CA SER A 619 -0.01 16.53 -3.11
C SER A 619 1.10 17.28 -3.85
N LEU A 620 1.33 16.98 -5.13
CA LEU A 620 2.26 17.72 -5.99
C LEU A 620 1.76 19.16 -6.24
N ALA A 621 0.47 19.35 -6.49
CA ALA A 621 -0.08 20.69 -6.68
C ALA A 621 0.15 21.57 -5.44
N ILE A 622 -0.09 21.03 -4.25
CA ILE A 622 0.19 21.75 -3.00
C ILE A 622 1.70 21.99 -2.84
N ALA A 623 2.53 20.98 -3.07
CA ALA A 623 3.98 21.08 -2.97
C ALA A 623 4.55 22.19 -3.87
N TYR A 624 3.98 22.36 -5.07
CA TYR A 624 4.37 23.39 -6.05
C TYR A 624 3.52 24.66 -5.96
N GLN A 625 2.70 24.82 -4.91
CA GLN A 625 1.87 26.01 -4.65
C GLN A 625 0.89 26.36 -5.78
N HIS A 626 0.44 25.38 -6.53
CA HIS A 626 -0.65 25.56 -7.48
C HIS A 626 -2.01 25.53 -6.75
N ARG A 627 -2.96 26.32 -7.25
CA ARG A 627 -4.29 26.45 -6.64
C ARG A 627 -5.16 25.19 -6.83
N SER A 628 -4.88 24.43 -7.88
CA SER A 628 -5.60 23.20 -8.21
C SER A 628 -4.71 22.25 -8.99
N VAL A 629 -5.13 21.01 -9.10
CA VAL A 629 -4.47 19.98 -9.94
C VAL A 629 -4.47 20.41 -11.41
N GLU A 630 -5.59 21.01 -11.88
CA GLU A 630 -5.69 21.53 -13.24
C GLU A 630 -4.65 22.63 -13.51
N ALA A 631 -4.41 23.52 -12.54
CA ALA A 631 -3.41 24.57 -12.66
C ALA A 631 -1.98 24.01 -12.72
N LEU A 632 -1.70 22.95 -11.96
CA LEU A 632 -0.43 22.22 -12.02
C LEU A 632 -0.23 21.61 -13.42
N VAL A 633 -1.19 20.82 -13.86
CA VAL A 633 -1.12 20.12 -15.15
C VAL A 633 -1.03 21.11 -16.31
N THR A 634 -1.78 22.20 -16.28
CA THR A 634 -1.73 23.25 -17.30
C THR A 634 -0.36 23.93 -17.36
N GLY A 635 0.28 24.13 -16.20
CA GLY A 635 1.62 24.75 -16.12
C GLY A 635 2.71 23.92 -16.80
N PHE A 636 2.56 22.60 -16.84
CA PHE A 636 3.54 21.70 -17.49
C PHE A 636 3.07 21.18 -18.86
N ALA A 637 1.82 21.46 -19.26
CA ALA A 637 1.21 20.91 -20.47
C ALA A 637 2.01 21.25 -21.74
N GLU A 638 2.53 22.47 -21.85
CA GLU A 638 3.30 22.91 -23.02
C GLU A 638 4.54 22.06 -23.20
N LYS A 639 5.36 21.94 -22.17
CA LYS A 639 6.59 21.14 -22.20
C LYS A 639 6.33 19.66 -22.45
N LEU A 640 5.27 19.10 -21.80
CA LEU A 640 4.90 17.71 -22.02
C LEU A 640 4.52 17.41 -23.47
N ILE A 641 3.81 18.35 -24.12
CA ILE A 641 3.43 18.18 -25.52
C ILE A 641 4.64 18.37 -26.44
N GLU A 642 5.54 19.32 -26.15
CA GLU A 642 6.79 19.51 -26.89
C GLU A 642 7.63 18.25 -26.84
N ASP A 643 7.88 17.67 -25.66
CA ASP A 643 8.62 16.43 -25.51
C ASP A 643 7.98 15.26 -26.29
N ILE A 644 6.64 15.13 -26.23
CA ILE A 644 5.93 14.11 -27.01
C ILE A 644 6.12 14.32 -28.50
N CYS A 645 6.09 15.57 -28.98
CA CYS A 645 6.23 15.87 -30.41
C CYS A 645 7.65 15.66 -30.91
N GLU A 646 8.65 15.86 -30.06
CA GLU A 646 10.07 15.78 -30.41
C GLU A 646 10.65 14.38 -30.24
N ASP A 647 10.36 13.72 -29.11
CA ASP A 647 11.07 12.52 -28.66
C ASP A 647 10.38 11.21 -29.08
N TYR A 648 9.04 11.20 -29.28
CA TYR A 648 8.36 9.95 -29.57
C TYR A 648 8.27 9.64 -31.07
N PRO A 649 8.79 8.47 -31.50
CA PRO A 649 8.64 8.00 -32.87
C PRO A 649 7.19 7.65 -33.17
N ILE A 650 6.80 7.85 -34.44
CA ILE A 650 5.48 7.51 -34.95
C ILE A 650 5.56 6.19 -35.72
N GLY A 651 4.48 5.47 -35.80
CA GLY A 651 4.41 4.23 -36.55
C GLY A 651 3.98 3.05 -35.70
N PRO A 652 4.42 1.81 -35.97
CA PRO A 652 3.91 0.60 -35.32
C PRO A 652 4.08 0.56 -33.77
N VAL A 653 4.81 1.52 -33.24
CA VAL A 653 4.98 1.69 -31.77
C VAL A 653 3.84 2.49 -31.16
N TRP A 654 3.08 3.26 -31.96
CA TRP A 654 1.95 4.02 -31.44
C TRP A 654 0.72 3.12 -31.35
N CYS A 655 0.23 2.90 -30.15
CA CYS A 655 -0.95 2.08 -29.88
C CYS A 655 -1.78 2.70 -28.74
N ARG A 656 -2.94 2.15 -28.46
CA ARG A 656 -3.84 2.62 -27.42
C ARG A 656 -3.16 2.71 -26.04
N THR A 657 -2.22 1.83 -25.77
CA THR A 657 -1.56 1.68 -24.47
C THR A 657 -0.17 2.31 -24.43
N CYS A 658 0.29 2.94 -25.49
CA CYS A 658 1.58 3.64 -25.45
C CYS A 658 1.51 4.87 -24.53
N CYS A 659 2.62 5.16 -23.87
CA CYS A 659 2.69 6.23 -22.88
C CYS A 659 2.23 7.60 -23.41
N PRO A 660 2.65 8.07 -24.60
CA PRO A 660 2.20 9.35 -25.13
C PRO A 660 0.69 9.44 -25.36
N GLN A 661 0.07 8.36 -25.84
CA GLN A 661 -1.37 8.32 -26.03
C GLN A 661 -2.11 8.46 -24.70
N LEU A 662 -1.70 7.68 -23.69
CA LEU A 662 -2.27 7.71 -22.35
C LEU A 662 -2.10 9.09 -21.68
N MET A 663 -0.93 9.70 -21.84
CA MET A 663 -0.66 11.03 -21.30
C MET A 663 -1.56 12.11 -21.92
N LEU A 664 -1.69 12.12 -23.24
CA LEU A 664 -2.51 13.09 -23.95
C LEU A 664 -4.01 12.91 -23.66
N GLU A 665 -4.47 11.66 -23.56
CA GLU A 665 -5.84 11.33 -23.18
C GLU A 665 -6.20 11.88 -21.80
N ALA A 666 -5.34 11.64 -20.79
CA ALA A 666 -5.53 12.19 -19.45
C ALA A 666 -5.45 13.72 -19.45
N LEU A 667 -4.48 14.30 -20.15
CA LEU A 667 -4.31 15.74 -20.24
C LEU A 667 -5.57 16.42 -20.80
N PHE A 668 -6.14 15.88 -21.87
CA PHE A 668 -7.34 16.44 -22.48
C PHE A 668 -8.60 16.22 -21.65
N SER A 669 -8.66 15.09 -20.94
CA SER A 669 -9.76 14.81 -19.99
C SER A 669 -9.73 15.76 -18.80
N MET A 670 -8.57 16.03 -18.24
CA MET A 670 -8.42 16.88 -17.05
C MET A 670 -8.53 18.37 -17.34
N CYS A 671 -8.16 18.79 -18.53
CA CYS A 671 -8.15 20.19 -18.96
C CYS A 671 -9.10 20.43 -20.15
N PRO A 672 -10.39 20.09 -20.06
CA PRO A 672 -11.33 20.23 -21.16
C PRO A 672 -11.50 21.68 -21.56
N GLN A 673 -11.37 22.60 -20.62
CA GLN A 673 -11.51 24.05 -20.82
C GLN A 673 -10.20 24.78 -21.01
N ALA A 674 -9.07 24.10 -21.13
CA ALA A 674 -7.81 24.77 -21.42
C ALA A 674 -7.74 25.15 -22.94
N PRO A 675 -8.44 26.21 -23.37
CA PRO A 675 -8.31 26.71 -24.73
C PRO A 675 -6.95 27.36 -24.97
N ARG A 676 -6.11 27.41 -23.96
CA ARG A 676 -4.79 28.04 -23.95
C ARG A 676 -3.67 27.01 -23.80
N ILE A 677 -3.71 25.95 -24.59
CA ILE A 677 -2.48 25.35 -25.03
C ILE A 677 -1.79 26.43 -25.85
N CYS A 678 -0.59 26.86 -25.47
CA CYS A 678 0.07 27.95 -26.16
C CYS A 678 0.08 27.74 -27.66
N PRO A 679 -0.18 28.79 -28.45
CA PRO A 679 -0.25 28.68 -29.92
C PRO A 679 0.95 27.97 -30.54
N GLY A 680 2.12 28.06 -29.91
CA GLY A 680 3.35 27.43 -30.37
C GLY A 680 3.33 25.91 -30.39
N VAL A 681 2.55 25.28 -29.51
CA VAL A 681 2.54 23.81 -29.33
C VAL A 681 1.42 23.14 -30.13
N LEU A 682 0.37 23.89 -30.45
CA LEU A 682 -0.77 23.34 -31.14
C LEU A 682 -0.44 22.85 -32.55
N LEU A 683 0.35 23.61 -33.31
CA LEU A 683 0.73 23.22 -34.67
C LEU A 683 1.59 21.94 -34.70
N PRO A 684 2.65 21.79 -33.88
CA PRO A 684 3.34 20.50 -33.73
C PRO A 684 2.42 19.35 -33.42
N LEU A 685 1.46 19.55 -32.47
CA LEU A 685 0.50 18.51 -32.10
C LEU A 685 -0.44 18.14 -33.24
N VAL A 686 -0.98 19.11 -34.01
CA VAL A 686 -1.81 18.83 -35.19
C VAL A 686 -1.01 18.09 -36.27
N LEU A 687 0.26 18.45 -36.46
CA LEU A 687 1.15 17.75 -37.38
C LEU A 687 1.47 16.33 -36.94
N LEU A 688 1.64 16.12 -35.64
CA LEU A 688 1.78 14.80 -35.06
C LEU A 688 0.54 13.96 -35.32
N CYS A 689 -0.65 14.48 -35.01
CA CYS A 689 -1.92 13.82 -35.34
C CYS A 689 -2.05 13.47 -36.83
N LYS A 690 -1.64 14.36 -37.72
CA LYS A 690 -1.65 14.09 -39.15
C LYS A 690 -0.74 12.93 -39.54
N LYS A 691 0.43 12.81 -38.95
CA LYS A 691 1.34 11.70 -39.21
C LYS A 691 0.73 10.39 -38.63
N ILE A 692 0.18 10.44 -37.41
CA ILE A 692 -0.47 9.28 -36.80
C ILE A 692 -1.63 8.78 -37.67
N VAL A 693 -2.49 9.69 -38.17
CA VAL A 693 -3.63 9.35 -39.04
C VAL A 693 -3.17 8.70 -40.35
N ALA A 694 -2.08 9.19 -40.94
CA ALA A 694 -1.52 8.59 -42.14
C ALA A 694 -1.03 7.15 -41.97
N GLU A 695 -0.65 6.78 -40.75
CA GLU A 695 -0.17 5.44 -40.39
C GLU A 695 -1.22 4.57 -39.70
N LEU A 696 -2.40 5.10 -39.39
CA LEU A 696 -3.49 4.40 -38.71
C LEU A 696 -3.92 3.10 -39.41
N SER A 697 -3.74 2.98 -40.71
CA SER A 697 -4.03 1.77 -41.45
C SER A 697 -3.20 0.55 -41.03
N THR A 698 -2.07 0.79 -40.35
CA THR A 698 -1.17 -0.26 -39.82
C THR A 698 -1.54 -0.72 -38.41
N PHE A 699 -2.47 -0.02 -37.74
CA PHE A 699 -2.87 -0.28 -36.37
C PHE A 699 -4.03 -1.29 -36.32
N GLU A 700 -4.23 -1.95 -35.16
CA GLU A 700 -5.41 -2.78 -34.91
C GLU A 700 -6.69 -1.91 -34.89
N GLU A 701 -7.85 -2.47 -35.25
CA GLU A 701 -9.12 -1.72 -35.37
C GLU A 701 -9.50 -1.04 -34.02
N GLY A 702 -9.28 -1.72 -32.89
CA GLY A 702 -9.54 -1.15 -31.57
C GLY A 702 -8.63 0.03 -31.22
N ASP A 703 -7.39 -0.03 -31.64
CA ASP A 703 -6.42 1.04 -31.44
C ASP A 703 -6.70 2.23 -32.35
N GLN A 704 -7.14 1.99 -33.58
CA GLN A 704 -7.56 3.05 -34.50
C GLN A 704 -8.69 3.89 -33.91
N GLU A 705 -9.72 3.24 -33.39
CA GLU A 705 -10.86 3.94 -32.76
C GLU A 705 -10.43 4.71 -31.53
N ALA A 706 -9.61 4.11 -30.65
CA ALA A 706 -9.15 4.75 -29.45
C ALA A 706 -8.27 6.00 -29.74
N VAL A 707 -7.35 5.90 -30.69
CA VAL A 707 -6.46 7.03 -31.07
C VAL A 707 -7.27 8.15 -31.70
N LEU A 708 -8.20 7.84 -32.59
CA LEU A 708 -9.03 8.85 -33.25
C LEU A 708 -9.95 9.58 -32.26
N THR A 709 -10.58 8.86 -31.34
CA THR A 709 -11.54 9.44 -30.39
C THR A 709 -10.86 10.15 -29.22
N ALA A 710 -9.79 9.58 -28.66
CA ALA A 710 -9.15 10.09 -27.46
C ALA A 710 -8.07 11.15 -27.73
N LEU A 711 -7.46 11.13 -28.91
CA LEU A 711 -6.38 12.06 -29.27
C LEU A 711 -6.76 13.00 -30.40
N VAL A 712 -7.06 12.46 -31.59
CA VAL A 712 -7.19 13.27 -32.81
C VAL A 712 -8.42 14.18 -32.77
N SER A 713 -9.58 13.65 -32.32
CA SER A 713 -10.81 14.44 -32.20
C SER A 713 -10.67 15.58 -31.19
N PRO A 714 -10.20 15.36 -29.93
CA PRO A 714 -9.97 16.45 -28.99
C PRO A 714 -8.99 17.51 -29.48
N VAL A 715 -7.91 17.11 -30.19
CA VAL A 715 -6.94 18.04 -30.76
C VAL A 715 -7.57 18.90 -31.85
N ALA A 716 -8.38 18.28 -32.73
CA ALA A 716 -9.07 19.00 -33.80
C ALA A 716 -10.07 20.02 -33.24
N HIS A 717 -10.92 19.64 -32.29
CA HIS A 717 -11.85 20.56 -31.62
C HIS A 717 -11.13 21.70 -30.90
N LYS A 718 -10.03 21.42 -30.18
CA LYS A 718 -9.24 22.47 -29.52
C LYS A 718 -8.59 23.42 -30.53
N ALA A 719 -8.09 22.90 -31.63
CA ALA A 719 -7.52 23.70 -32.68
C ALA A 719 -8.55 24.68 -33.30
N ILE A 720 -9.76 24.20 -33.53
CA ILE A 720 -10.87 25.02 -34.03
C ILE A 720 -11.25 26.11 -33.01
N GLY A 721 -11.45 25.74 -31.75
CA GLY A 721 -11.83 26.68 -30.69
C GLY A 721 -10.80 27.77 -30.41
N MET A 722 -9.52 27.50 -30.57
CA MET A 722 -8.47 28.50 -30.44
C MET A 722 -8.49 29.56 -31.57
N TRP A 723 -8.84 29.16 -32.77
CA TRP A 723 -8.92 30.12 -33.90
C TRP A 723 -10.05 31.10 -33.78
N GLU A 724 -11.12 30.70 -33.07
CA GLU A 724 -12.23 31.60 -32.76
C GLU A 724 -11.87 32.70 -31.76
N SER A 725 -10.96 32.39 -30.85
CA SER A 725 -10.55 33.28 -29.76
C SER A 725 -9.40 34.24 -30.15
N SER A 726 -8.73 34.04 -31.29
CA SER A 726 -7.60 34.85 -31.67
C SER A 726 -8.04 36.19 -32.33
N GLU A 727 -7.60 37.29 -31.72
CA GLU A 727 -7.90 38.66 -32.20
C GLU A 727 -6.83 39.27 -33.14
N GLU A 728 -5.69 38.59 -33.36
CA GLU A 728 -4.57 39.18 -34.11
C GLU A 728 -4.61 38.93 -35.64
N PRO A 729 -4.43 39.93 -36.44
CA PRO A 729 -4.44 39.81 -37.94
C PRO A 729 -3.26 38.98 -38.49
N SER A 730 -2.12 38.98 -37.82
CA SER A 730 -0.93 38.20 -38.21
C SER A 730 -1.11 36.68 -38.04
N GLY A 731 -2.02 36.28 -37.18
CA GLY A 731 -2.38 34.88 -36.96
C GLY A 731 -3.31 34.26 -38.00
N MET A 732 -3.98 35.08 -38.84
CA MET A 732 -5.00 34.58 -39.75
C MET A 732 -4.47 33.68 -40.86
N THR A 733 -3.31 33.98 -41.42
CA THR A 733 -2.66 33.11 -42.43
C THR A 733 -2.18 31.81 -41.84
N GLN A 734 -1.72 31.83 -40.59
CA GLN A 734 -1.32 30.63 -39.85
C GLN A 734 -2.56 29.79 -39.48
N ASN A 735 -3.63 30.43 -39.05
CA ASN A 735 -4.87 29.78 -38.74
C ASN A 735 -5.54 29.10 -39.94
N ALA A 736 -5.49 29.72 -41.10
CA ALA A 736 -5.93 29.13 -42.36
C ALA A 736 -5.11 27.87 -42.74
N GLN A 737 -3.81 27.91 -42.49
CA GLN A 737 -2.94 26.76 -42.73
C GLN A 737 -3.21 25.64 -41.75
N ASN A 738 -3.48 25.95 -40.47
CA ASN A 738 -3.86 25.01 -39.46
C ASN A 738 -5.24 24.39 -39.77
N ALA A 739 -6.21 25.19 -40.22
CA ALA A 739 -7.52 24.71 -40.64
C ALA A 739 -7.42 23.67 -41.77
N ARG A 740 -6.52 23.85 -42.72
CA ARG A 740 -6.24 22.86 -43.77
C ARG A 740 -5.66 21.58 -43.23
N CYS A 741 -4.81 21.62 -42.22
CA CYS A 741 -4.27 20.43 -41.58
C CYS A 741 -5.38 19.65 -40.87
N VAL A 742 -6.27 20.34 -40.14
CA VAL A 742 -7.41 19.72 -39.48
C VAL A 742 -8.40 19.14 -40.49
N LEU A 743 -8.67 19.88 -41.56
CA LEU A 743 -9.52 19.38 -42.64
C LEU A 743 -8.94 18.09 -43.26
N GLY A 744 -7.64 18.09 -43.57
CA GLY A 744 -6.96 16.92 -44.08
C GLY A 744 -7.02 15.72 -43.14
N LEU A 745 -6.96 15.97 -41.83
CA LEU A 745 -7.19 14.93 -40.80
C LEU A 745 -8.61 14.38 -40.87
N SER A 746 -9.60 15.25 -40.95
CA SER A 746 -11.02 14.85 -40.92
C SER A 746 -11.52 14.18 -42.19
N LEU A 747 -10.88 14.41 -43.34
CA LEU A 747 -11.24 13.76 -44.60
C LEU A 747 -10.67 12.36 -44.76
N ASP A 748 -9.80 11.90 -43.91
CA ASP A 748 -9.21 10.56 -44.01
C ASP A 748 -10.25 9.44 -43.90
N ALA A 749 -10.04 8.38 -44.68
CA ALA A 749 -10.97 7.25 -44.81
C ALA A 749 -11.09 6.43 -43.51
N CYS A 750 -10.09 6.51 -42.60
CA CYS A 750 -10.09 5.79 -41.31
C CYS A 750 -11.31 6.13 -40.45
N TRP A 751 -11.87 7.32 -40.57
CA TRP A 751 -13.01 7.78 -39.79
C TRP A 751 -14.34 7.08 -40.16
N GLY A 752 -14.42 6.37 -41.27
CA GLY A 752 -15.67 5.76 -41.75
C GLY A 752 -16.10 4.44 -41.08
N LYS A 753 -15.21 3.82 -40.27
CA LYS A 753 -15.36 2.44 -39.81
C LYS A 753 -16.47 2.19 -38.78
N THR A 754 -16.53 2.99 -37.72
CA THR A 754 -17.50 2.85 -36.62
C THR A 754 -18.48 4.02 -36.55
N SER A 755 -19.64 3.82 -35.88
CA SER A 755 -20.63 4.89 -35.70
C SER A 755 -20.06 6.06 -34.90
N THR A 756 -19.28 5.76 -33.84
CA THR A 756 -18.61 6.77 -33.00
C THR A 756 -17.62 7.62 -33.79
N LEU A 757 -16.83 6.98 -34.62
CA LEU A 757 -15.87 7.68 -35.48
C LEU A 757 -16.57 8.55 -36.53
N ARG A 758 -17.62 8.05 -37.16
CA ARG A 758 -18.41 8.81 -38.13
C ARG A 758 -19.04 10.04 -37.48
N GLN A 759 -19.61 9.91 -36.28
CA GLN A 759 -20.17 11.03 -35.52
C GLN A 759 -19.08 12.07 -35.19
N SER A 760 -17.92 11.64 -34.67
CA SER A 760 -16.80 12.53 -34.37
C SER A 760 -16.29 13.28 -35.61
N LYS A 761 -16.22 12.59 -36.76
CA LYS A 761 -15.85 13.22 -38.04
C LYS A 761 -16.82 14.33 -38.44
N LEU A 762 -18.14 14.04 -38.37
CA LEU A 762 -19.18 15.00 -38.70
C LEU A 762 -19.18 16.20 -37.76
N ASP A 763 -18.92 15.97 -36.45
CA ASP A 763 -18.82 17.06 -35.47
C ASP A 763 -17.62 17.97 -35.77
N ILE A 764 -16.44 17.41 -36.06
CA ILE A 764 -15.24 18.17 -36.44
C ILE A 764 -15.47 18.96 -37.73
N LEU A 765 -16.05 18.33 -38.75
CA LEU A 765 -16.35 18.99 -40.02
C LEU A 765 -17.35 20.13 -39.82
N GLY A 766 -18.41 19.90 -39.03
CA GLY A 766 -19.42 20.92 -38.74
C GLY A 766 -18.81 22.13 -38.03
N GLU A 767 -18.05 21.92 -36.94
CA GLU A 767 -17.38 23.00 -36.23
C GLU A 767 -16.36 23.74 -37.11
N LEU A 768 -15.60 23.00 -37.93
CA LEU A 768 -14.64 23.64 -38.83
C LEU A 768 -15.34 24.51 -39.87
N MET A 769 -16.46 24.11 -40.44
CA MET A 769 -17.23 24.88 -41.43
C MET A 769 -17.84 26.13 -40.80
N GLU A 770 -18.18 26.12 -39.53
CA GLU A 770 -18.64 27.28 -38.78
C GLU A 770 -17.50 28.24 -38.38
N SER A 771 -16.26 27.79 -38.38
CA SER A 771 -15.12 28.50 -37.85
C SER A 771 -14.72 29.72 -38.69
N LYS A 772 -14.20 30.78 -38.05
CA LYS A 772 -13.63 31.94 -38.72
C LYS A 772 -12.47 31.58 -39.64
N ALA A 773 -11.70 30.58 -39.28
CA ALA A 773 -10.58 30.09 -40.05
C ALA A 773 -10.98 29.51 -41.40
N TRP A 774 -12.12 28.80 -41.46
CA TRP A 774 -12.74 28.31 -42.69
C TRP A 774 -13.15 29.46 -43.62
N HIS A 775 -13.80 30.46 -43.07
CA HIS A 775 -14.18 31.66 -43.83
C HIS A 775 -12.97 32.37 -44.41
N VAL A 776 -11.89 32.53 -43.63
CA VAL A 776 -10.65 33.14 -44.12
C VAL A 776 -10.02 32.31 -45.25
N LEU A 777 -10.03 30.98 -45.13
CA LEU A 777 -9.53 30.09 -46.18
C LEU A 777 -10.27 30.29 -47.50
N LEU A 778 -11.60 30.39 -47.43
CA LEU A 778 -12.46 30.60 -48.59
C LEU A 778 -12.17 31.96 -49.28
N TYR A 779 -11.87 33.00 -48.51
CA TYR A 779 -11.58 34.35 -49.08
C TYR A 779 -10.17 34.49 -49.65
N ASP A 780 -9.15 33.91 -48.97
CA ASP A 780 -7.73 34.12 -49.37
C ASP A 780 -7.35 33.34 -50.62
N ARG A 781 -7.93 32.15 -50.83
CA ARG A 781 -7.57 31.27 -51.94
C ARG A 781 -8.78 30.60 -52.57
N PRO A 782 -9.56 31.30 -53.32
CA PRO A 782 -10.82 30.81 -53.80
C PRO A 782 -10.76 29.56 -54.70
N ALA A 783 -9.67 29.39 -55.46
CA ALA A 783 -9.50 28.21 -56.30
C ALA A 783 -9.23 26.94 -55.49
N GLU A 784 -8.47 27.02 -54.43
CA GLU A 784 -8.20 25.92 -53.51
C GLU A 784 -9.45 25.61 -52.63
N ALA A 785 -10.18 26.67 -52.27
CA ALA A 785 -11.44 26.57 -51.56
C ALA A 785 -12.48 25.74 -52.30
N ALA A 786 -12.56 25.98 -53.61
CA ALA A 786 -13.45 25.26 -54.48
C ALA A 786 -13.19 23.74 -54.50
N ALA A 787 -11.92 23.36 -54.71
CA ALA A 787 -11.54 21.96 -54.68
C ALA A 787 -11.84 21.35 -53.32
N THR A 788 -11.57 22.09 -52.23
CA THR A 788 -11.81 21.63 -50.87
C THR A 788 -13.30 21.45 -50.58
N VAL A 789 -14.16 22.35 -51.05
CA VAL A 789 -15.63 22.19 -50.91
C VAL A 789 -16.08 20.94 -51.65
N THR A 790 -15.58 20.68 -52.86
CA THR A 790 -15.90 19.49 -53.64
C THR A 790 -15.51 18.20 -52.88
N ASP A 791 -14.31 18.17 -52.30
CA ASP A 791 -13.84 17.03 -51.51
C ASP A 791 -14.69 16.77 -50.23
N VAL A 792 -15.06 17.87 -49.53
CA VAL A 792 -15.90 17.82 -48.36
C VAL A 792 -17.30 17.30 -48.73
N MET A 793 -17.87 17.86 -49.80
CA MET A 793 -19.19 17.46 -50.25
C MET A 793 -19.22 15.99 -50.71
N ALA A 794 -18.21 15.55 -51.46
CA ALA A 794 -18.08 14.14 -51.85
C ALA A 794 -18.04 13.21 -50.64
N THR A 795 -17.26 13.57 -49.59
CA THR A 795 -17.20 12.79 -48.35
C THR A 795 -18.55 12.75 -47.63
N LEU A 796 -19.24 13.89 -47.51
CA LEU A 796 -20.54 13.96 -46.83
C LEU A 796 -21.62 13.16 -47.57
N LEU A 797 -21.61 13.18 -48.89
CA LEU A 797 -22.53 12.39 -49.73
C LEU A 797 -22.28 10.90 -49.60
N GLU A 798 -21.01 10.49 -49.50
CA GLU A 798 -20.66 9.10 -49.20
C GLU A 798 -21.28 8.65 -47.88
N PHE A 799 -21.23 9.50 -46.86
CA PHE A 799 -21.90 9.23 -45.58
C PHE A 799 -23.41 9.11 -45.70
N LEU A 800 -24.04 10.01 -46.45
CA LEU A 800 -25.47 9.93 -46.72
C LEU A 800 -25.85 8.64 -47.48
N ALA A 801 -25.04 8.21 -48.41
CA ALA A 801 -25.26 6.99 -49.16
C ALA A 801 -25.06 5.70 -48.35
N ASN A 802 -24.41 5.77 -47.19
CA ASN A 802 -24.09 4.61 -46.38
C ASN A 802 -25.36 4.04 -45.70
N PRO A 803 -25.76 2.79 -45.97
CA PRO A 803 -26.96 2.19 -45.37
C PRO A 803 -26.84 1.86 -43.90
N ARG A 804 -25.62 1.94 -43.31
CA ARG A 804 -25.34 1.70 -41.87
C ARG A 804 -25.39 2.98 -41.04
N SER A 805 -25.63 4.14 -41.60
CA SER A 805 -25.72 5.40 -40.90
C SER A 805 -26.95 5.45 -40.01
N THR A 806 -26.78 5.87 -38.79
CA THR A 806 -27.90 6.08 -37.85
C THR A 806 -28.67 7.35 -38.22
N PRO A 807 -29.96 7.49 -37.85
CA PRO A 807 -30.73 8.72 -38.11
C PRO A 807 -30.02 9.97 -37.55
N LYS A 808 -29.36 9.87 -36.40
CA LYS A 808 -28.60 10.95 -35.80
C LYS A 808 -27.41 11.38 -36.64
N GLU A 809 -26.62 10.43 -37.14
CA GLU A 809 -25.51 10.68 -38.05
C GLU A 809 -26.01 11.33 -39.35
N THR A 810 -27.12 10.85 -39.89
CA THR A 810 -27.73 11.36 -41.12
C THR A 810 -28.18 12.82 -40.93
N CYS A 811 -28.84 13.16 -39.82
CA CYS A 811 -29.22 14.51 -39.50
C CYS A 811 -27.99 15.44 -39.39
N ARG A 812 -26.97 15.00 -38.65
CA ARG A 812 -25.74 15.80 -38.52
C ARG A 812 -25.01 16.00 -39.83
N CYS A 813 -25.00 14.99 -40.68
CA CYS A 813 -24.42 15.09 -42.00
C CYS A 813 -25.19 16.10 -42.88
N LEU A 814 -26.51 16.11 -42.83
CA LEU A 814 -27.36 17.05 -43.54
C LEU A 814 -27.16 18.50 -43.01
N GLU A 815 -27.06 18.65 -41.69
CA GLU A 815 -26.71 19.96 -41.10
C GLU A 815 -25.36 20.47 -41.58
N THR A 816 -24.33 19.61 -41.62
CA THR A 816 -22.99 19.98 -42.09
C THR A 816 -23.02 20.36 -43.57
N ILE A 817 -23.75 19.65 -44.42
CA ILE A 817 -23.94 20.01 -45.82
C ILE A 817 -24.63 21.40 -45.94
N SER A 818 -25.64 21.62 -45.12
CA SER A 818 -26.34 22.89 -45.04
C SER A 818 -25.38 24.04 -44.65
N GLN A 819 -24.55 23.83 -43.68
CA GLN A 819 -23.51 24.78 -43.26
C GLN A 819 -22.49 25.09 -44.37
N VAL A 820 -21.99 24.06 -45.06
CA VAL A 820 -21.09 24.21 -46.20
C VAL A 820 -21.74 25.08 -47.28
N LEU A 821 -22.99 24.82 -47.65
CA LEU A 821 -23.75 25.53 -48.65
C LEU A 821 -24.00 27.01 -48.23
N ARG A 822 -24.43 27.26 -47.01
CA ARG A 822 -24.66 28.62 -46.50
C ARG A 822 -23.43 29.45 -46.47
N THR A 823 -22.30 28.91 -45.97
CA THR A 823 -21.02 29.62 -45.90
C THR A 823 -20.48 29.94 -47.29
N PHE A 824 -20.56 28.97 -48.18
CA PHE A 824 -20.12 29.16 -49.56
C PHE A 824 -21.03 30.13 -50.32
N GLY A 825 -22.35 30.02 -50.13
CA GLY A 825 -23.33 30.96 -50.69
C GLY A 825 -23.15 32.42 -50.24
N SER A 826 -22.79 32.63 -48.97
CA SER A 826 -22.55 33.92 -48.42
C SER A 826 -21.30 34.58 -49.01
N VAL A 827 -20.29 33.82 -49.31
CA VAL A 827 -19.08 34.30 -50.02
C VAL A 827 -19.38 34.76 -51.41
N ARG A 828 -20.30 34.07 -52.11
CA ARG A 828 -20.68 34.42 -53.46
C ARG A 828 -21.49 35.75 -53.56
N SER A 829 -22.39 35.94 -52.62
CA SER A 829 -23.31 37.15 -52.66
C SER A 829 -22.59 38.44 -52.24
N GLY A 830 -21.37 38.39 -51.78
CA GLY A 830 -20.66 39.58 -51.26
C GLY A 830 -21.31 40.21 -50.04
N THR A 831 -22.31 39.55 -49.43
CA THR A 831 -23.11 40.06 -48.32
C THR A 831 -22.47 39.77 -46.97
N ALA A 832 -21.43 38.90 -46.92
CA ALA A 832 -20.69 38.60 -45.70
C ALA A 832 -19.79 39.78 -45.31
N THR A 833 -20.36 40.77 -44.69
CA THR A 833 -19.57 41.76 -43.92
C THR A 833 -19.24 41.12 -42.58
N TYR A 834 -18.14 40.42 -42.52
CA TYR A 834 -17.58 40.08 -41.22
C TYR A 834 -17.06 41.36 -40.57
N ASN A 835 -17.77 41.81 -39.55
CA ASN A 835 -17.25 42.72 -38.55
C ASN A 835 -16.15 41.97 -37.78
N LEU A 836 -14.96 41.84 -38.37
CA LEU A 836 -13.76 41.64 -37.60
C LEU A 836 -13.70 42.82 -36.64
N ALA A 837 -14.05 42.60 -35.37
CA ALA A 837 -13.83 43.53 -34.28
C ALA A 837 -12.32 43.62 -34.08
N LEU A 838 -11.64 44.24 -35.05
CA LEU A 838 -10.30 44.75 -34.86
C LEU A 838 -10.41 45.89 -33.86
N THR A 839 -9.52 45.89 -32.87
CA THR A 839 -9.31 46.89 -31.82
C THR A 839 -9.71 48.32 -32.26
N PRO A 840 -10.09 49.19 -31.33
CA PRO A 840 -10.73 50.50 -31.62
C PRO A 840 -9.97 51.40 -32.60
N PHE A 841 -8.79 51.06 -33.06
CA PHE A 841 -7.88 51.88 -33.88
C PHE A 841 -7.78 51.51 -35.36
N SER A 842 -8.32 50.38 -35.85
CA SER A 842 -8.27 50.08 -37.28
C SER A 842 -9.60 49.54 -37.81
N ARG A 843 -10.56 50.43 -38.07
CA ARG A 843 -11.68 50.15 -38.95
C ARG A 843 -11.22 50.09 -40.40
N ARG A 844 -10.49 49.08 -40.83
CA ARG A 844 -10.38 48.76 -42.26
C ARG A 844 -11.52 47.82 -42.60
N LYS A 845 -12.50 48.32 -43.34
CA LYS A 845 -13.44 47.49 -44.11
C LYS A 845 -12.57 46.66 -45.07
N VAL A 846 -12.41 45.37 -44.82
CA VAL A 846 -11.94 44.47 -45.84
C VAL A 846 -13.11 44.34 -46.83
N VAL A 847 -12.99 45.09 -47.87
CA VAL A 847 -13.92 44.97 -48.98
C VAL A 847 -13.59 43.66 -49.68
N ALA A 848 -14.58 42.78 -49.77
CA ALA A 848 -14.44 41.55 -50.51
C ALA A 848 -13.84 41.80 -51.90
N PRO A 849 -12.91 41.01 -52.38
CA PRO A 849 -12.36 41.20 -53.71
C PRO A 849 -13.50 41.17 -54.75
N ARG A 850 -13.61 42.20 -55.55
CA ARG A 850 -14.67 42.40 -56.59
C ARG A 850 -14.58 41.36 -57.72
N THR A 851 -13.76 40.33 -57.62
CA THR A 851 -13.68 39.29 -58.66
C THR A 851 -14.46 38.10 -58.13
N PRO A 852 -15.62 37.79 -58.78
CA PRO A 852 -16.33 36.55 -58.45
C PRO A 852 -15.43 35.35 -58.70
N VAL A 853 -15.58 34.32 -57.88
CA VAL A 853 -14.90 33.04 -58.03
C VAL A 853 -15.40 32.41 -59.32
N ARG A 854 -14.75 32.71 -60.45
CA ARG A 854 -15.18 32.32 -61.80
C ARG A 854 -14.91 30.87 -62.13
N ASN A 855 -14.33 30.08 -61.22
CA ASN A 855 -13.87 28.72 -61.53
C ASN A 855 -14.68 27.61 -60.93
N LEU A 856 -15.80 27.89 -60.25
CA LEU A 856 -16.72 26.86 -59.81
C LEU A 856 -17.94 26.88 -60.72
N ASP A 857 -18.15 25.78 -61.38
CA ASP A 857 -19.37 25.53 -62.10
C ASP A 857 -20.49 25.19 -61.09
N HIS A 858 -21.37 26.14 -60.82
CA HIS A 858 -22.45 26.04 -59.84
C HIS A 858 -23.45 24.96 -60.24
N ASP A 859 -23.63 24.77 -61.53
CA ASP A 859 -24.51 23.73 -62.07
C ASP A 859 -24.00 22.35 -61.71
N THR A 860 -22.68 22.13 -61.67
CA THR A 860 -22.12 20.84 -61.24
C THR A 860 -22.24 20.60 -59.74
N ILE A 861 -22.07 21.62 -58.90
CA ILE A 861 -22.28 21.45 -57.44
C ILE A 861 -23.74 21.08 -57.15
N VAL A 862 -24.69 21.70 -57.79
CA VAL A 862 -26.09 21.39 -57.62
C VAL A 862 -26.42 20.01 -58.19
N ALA A 863 -26.07 19.81 -59.46
CA ALA A 863 -26.41 18.57 -60.20
C ALA A 863 -25.81 17.31 -59.56
N ASP A 864 -24.58 17.36 -59.08
CA ASP A 864 -23.91 16.17 -58.52
C ASP A 864 -24.32 15.86 -57.10
N ASN A 865 -24.78 16.85 -56.33
CA ASN A 865 -24.99 16.65 -54.90
C ASN A 865 -26.46 16.55 -54.47
N TYR A 866 -27.43 17.25 -55.11
CA TYR A 866 -28.81 17.25 -54.67
C TYR A 866 -29.50 15.86 -54.75
N PRO A 867 -29.20 14.96 -55.74
CA PRO A 867 -29.96 13.73 -55.86
C PRO A 867 -29.88 12.82 -54.64
N THR A 868 -28.71 12.79 -54.03
CA THR A 868 -28.50 12.00 -52.81
C THR A 868 -29.27 12.56 -51.61
N VAL A 869 -29.28 13.89 -51.45
CA VAL A 869 -30.06 14.59 -50.42
C VAL A 869 -31.57 14.42 -50.68
N LEU A 870 -32.00 14.51 -51.92
CA LEU A 870 -33.40 14.33 -52.29
C LEU A 870 -33.94 12.94 -51.92
N THR A 871 -33.14 11.88 -52.03
CA THR A 871 -33.53 10.53 -51.62
C THR A 871 -33.88 10.44 -50.11
N ARG A 872 -33.35 11.34 -49.30
CA ARG A 872 -33.60 11.37 -47.85
C ARG A 872 -34.95 12.01 -47.46
N LEU A 873 -35.67 12.64 -48.38
CA LEU A 873 -37.06 13.03 -48.14
C LEU A 873 -38.00 11.81 -48.00
N ASN A 874 -37.57 10.65 -48.45
CA ASN A 874 -38.30 9.40 -48.29
C ASN A 874 -37.80 8.53 -47.11
N ASP A 875 -36.96 9.08 -46.23
CA ASP A 875 -36.47 8.38 -45.06
C ASP A 875 -37.60 8.04 -44.08
N SER A 876 -37.45 6.94 -43.33
CA SER A 876 -38.43 6.53 -42.31
C SER A 876 -38.51 7.48 -41.13
N ASN A 877 -37.38 8.16 -40.80
CA ASN A 877 -37.29 9.09 -39.68
C ASN A 877 -37.72 10.51 -40.07
N GLU A 878 -38.57 11.13 -39.27
CA GLU A 878 -39.12 12.45 -39.53
C GLU A 878 -38.07 13.56 -39.43
N ASP A 879 -37.14 13.45 -38.45
CA ASP A 879 -36.09 14.46 -38.29
C ASP A 879 -35.15 14.44 -39.51
N VAL A 880 -34.82 13.27 -40.04
CA VAL A 880 -34.02 13.16 -41.26
C VAL A 880 -34.69 13.81 -42.44
N ARG A 881 -36.00 13.59 -42.63
CA ARG A 881 -36.79 14.25 -43.70
C ARG A 881 -36.78 15.77 -43.56
N ARG A 882 -36.94 16.29 -42.32
CA ARG A 882 -36.91 17.73 -42.01
C ARG A 882 -35.56 18.32 -42.37
N HIS A 883 -34.46 17.75 -41.89
CA HIS A 883 -33.12 18.24 -42.21
C HIS A 883 -32.80 18.14 -43.70
N ALA A 884 -33.26 17.07 -44.38
CA ALA A 884 -33.09 16.97 -45.82
C ALA A 884 -33.83 18.08 -46.57
N LEU A 885 -35.04 18.44 -46.14
CA LEU A 885 -35.80 19.51 -46.73
C LEU A 885 -35.09 20.88 -46.52
N GLN A 886 -34.60 21.14 -45.32
CA GLN A 886 -33.84 22.36 -45.03
C GLN A 886 -32.57 22.46 -45.85
N THR A 887 -31.81 21.34 -45.95
CA THR A 887 -30.60 21.26 -46.77
C THR A 887 -30.88 21.50 -48.25
N LEU A 888 -31.95 20.92 -48.79
CA LEU A 888 -32.37 21.18 -50.15
C LEU A 888 -32.73 22.66 -50.38
N GLY A 889 -33.34 23.31 -49.37
CA GLY A 889 -33.59 24.75 -49.39
C GLY A 889 -32.33 25.60 -49.47
N ASP A 890 -31.19 25.11 -48.90
CA ASP A 890 -29.90 25.79 -48.98
C ASP A 890 -29.17 25.61 -50.30
N PHE A 891 -29.63 24.72 -51.17
CA PHE A 891 -29.21 24.67 -52.60
C PHE A 891 -29.84 25.72 -53.47
N LEU A 892 -30.97 26.28 -53.08
CA LEU A 892 -31.73 27.29 -53.89
C LEU A 892 -30.89 28.50 -54.30
N PRO A 893 -30.03 29.09 -53.42
CA PRO A 893 -29.17 30.23 -53.79
C PRO A 893 -28.15 29.92 -54.90
N PHE A 894 -27.84 28.63 -55.15
CA PHE A 894 -26.90 28.22 -56.17
C PHE A 894 -27.57 28.06 -57.56
N VAL A 895 -28.86 28.05 -57.60
CA VAL A 895 -29.64 28.09 -58.84
C VAL A 895 -29.53 29.48 -59.40
N ASP A 896 -28.68 29.68 -60.41
CA ASP A 896 -28.47 31.00 -61.07
C ASP A 896 -29.30 31.12 -62.32
N PRO A 897 -30.31 32.02 -62.32
CA PRO A 897 -31.11 32.20 -63.50
C PRO A 897 -30.40 32.88 -64.67
N ASP A 898 -29.20 33.48 -64.45
CA ASP A 898 -28.44 34.19 -65.46
C ASP A 898 -27.18 33.46 -65.99
N SER A 899 -26.99 32.20 -65.63
CA SER A 899 -25.78 31.45 -66.07
C SER A 899 -25.93 30.98 -67.53
N SER A 900 -25.17 31.59 -68.39
CA SER A 900 -25.18 31.34 -69.87
C SER A 900 -24.24 30.17 -70.30
N ARG A 901 -23.87 29.25 -69.42
CA ARG A 901 -23.01 28.10 -69.78
C ARG A 901 -23.82 26.85 -69.86
N THR A 902 -24.24 26.48 -71.00
CA THR A 902 -24.92 25.24 -71.30
C THR A 902 -23.91 24.12 -71.64
N GLN A 903 -23.70 23.17 -70.76
CA GLN A 903 -23.31 21.86 -71.21
C GLN A 903 -24.56 21.11 -71.70
N PRO A 904 -24.55 20.46 -72.86
CA PRO A 904 -25.75 19.75 -73.36
C PRO A 904 -26.03 18.54 -72.43
N LEU A 905 -27.25 18.52 -71.96
CA LEU A 905 -27.77 17.36 -71.24
C LEU A 905 -27.73 16.09 -72.12
N SER A 906 -27.52 14.96 -71.55
CA SER A 906 -27.70 13.66 -72.19
C SER A 906 -29.16 13.53 -72.63
N GLY A 907 -29.41 12.87 -73.77
CA GLY A 907 -30.77 12.74 -74.33
C GLY A 907 -31.82 12.18 -73.38
N VAL A 908 -31.42 11.37 -72.47
CA VAL A 908 -32.25 10.75 -71.38
C VAL A 908 -32.71 11.75 -70.36
N ASP A 909 -31.86 12.72 -69.99
CA ASP A 909 -32.22 13.72 -69.00
C ASP A 909 -33.12 14.83 -69.60
N ARG A 910 -32.95 15.09 -70.84
CA ARG A 910 -33.82 16.00 -71.55
C ARG A 910 -35.26 15.44 -71.75
N GLU A 911 -35.39 14.17 -71.97
CA GLU A 911 -36.73 13.49 -72.02
C GLU A 911 -37.38 13.51 -70.60
N LYS A 912 -36.68 13.37 -69.55
CA LYS A 912 -37.16 13.48 -68.12
C LYS A 912 -37.69 14.85 -67.80
N ILE A 913 -36.98 15.91 -68.24
CA ILE A 913 -37.40 17.32 -68.04
C ILE A 913 -38.65 17.63 -68.90
N ILE A 914 -38.73 17.16 -70.14
CA ILE A 914 -39.89 17.33 -71.01
C ILE A 914 -41.05 16.53 -70.43
N ALA A 915 -40.84 15.33 -69.91
CA ALA A 915 -41.87 14.48 -69.31
C ALA A 915 -42.42 15.13 -68.01
N ALA A 916 -41.57 15.91 -67.28
CA ALA A 916 -41.96 16.66 -66.11
C ALA A 916 -42.57 18.05 -66.44
N GLY A 917 -42.81 18.35 -67.66
CA GLY A 917 -43.49 19.61 -68.15
C GLY A 917 -42.61 20.84 -68.03
N GLY A 918 -41.28 20.68 -67.86
CA GLY A 918 -40.36 21.83 -67.79
C GLY A 918 -40.16 22.48 -69.15
N ALA A 919 -40.69 23.65 -69.34
CA ALA A 919 -40.24 24.52 -70.42
C ALA A 919 -38.96 25.22 -69.96
N THR A 920 -37.87 25.03 -70.71
CA THR A 920 -36.61 25.69 -70.48
C THR A 920 -36.80 27.18 -70.77
N SER A 921 -36.79 27.97 -69.71
CA SER A 921 -36.91 29.48 -69.85
C SER A 921 -35.62 30.08 -70.44
N GLY A 922 -34.59 29.29 -70.66
CA GLY A 922 -33.29 29.76 -71.20
C GLY A 922 -32.44 30.57 -70.23
N ARG A 923 -32.92 30.71 -68.96
CA ARG A 923 -32.22 31.49 -67.92
C ARG A 923 -31.41 30.61 -66.94
N MET A 924 -31.77 29.36 -66.72
CA MET A 924 -31.09 28.40 -65.81
C MET A 924 -30.25 27.40 -66.63
N GLY A 925 -29.11 26.98 -66.10
CA GLY A 925 -28.37 25.84 -66.58
C GLY A 925 -29.19 24.55 -66.47
N ASP A 926 -28.93 23.56 -67.28
CA ASP A 926 -29.70 22.30 -67.38
C ASP A 926 -29.72 21.54 -66.02
N GLY A 927 -28.63 21.49 -65.22
CA GLY A 927 -28.55 20.91 -63.91
C GLY A 927 -29.39 21.59 -62.82
N ALA A 928 -29.43 22.95 -62.88
CA ALA A 928 -30.24 23.76 -61.99
C ALA A 928 -31.74 23.59 -62.26
N VAL A 929 -32.15 23.53 -63.54
CA VAL A 929 -33.53 23.27 -63.96
C VAL A 929 -33.99 21.87 -63.46
N LEU A 930 -33.14 20.86 -63.55
CA LEU A 930 -33.48 19.50 -63.08
C LEU A 930 -33.64 19.50 -61.59
N PHE A 931 -32.72 20.14 -60.86
CA PHE A 931 -32.82 20.27 -59.41
C PHE A 931 -34.10 21.03 -59.01
N PHE A 932 -34.33 22.19 -59.57
CA PHE A 932 -35.44 23.01 -59.25
C PHE A 932 -36.81 22.28 -59.46
N SER A 933 -36.96 21.63 -60.59
CA SER A 933 -38.16 20.85 -60.92
C SER A 933 -38.35 19.70 -59.93
N SER A 934 -37.30 18.91 -59.65
CA SER A 934 -37.34 17.78 -58.72
C SER A 934 -37.56 18.25 -57.27
N PHE A 935 -36.96 19.37 -56.83
CA PHE A 935 -37.16 19.94 -55.51
C PHE A 935 -38.61 20.38 -55.26
N VAL A 936 -39.20 21.10 -56.21
CA VAL A 936 -40.57 21.58 -56.12
C VAL A 936 -41.58 20.40 -56.08
N LEU A 937 -41.39 19.44 -56.99
CA LEU A 937 -42.25 18.23 -57.03
C LEU A 937 -42.17 17.39 -55.77
N GLU A 938 -40.96 17.10 -55.28
CA GLU A 938 -40.76 16.26 -54.08
C GLU A 938 -41.16 16.98 -52.81
N SER A 939 -40.95 18.31 -52.72
CA SER A 939 -41.40 19.14 -51.60
C SER A 939 -42.90 19.20 -51.50
N LEU A 940 -43.61 19.29 -52.62
CA LEU A 940 -45.07 19.19 -52.70
C LEU A 940 -45.56 17.80 -52.27
N THR A 941 -44.94 16.78 -52.75
CA THR A 941 -45.26 15.40 -52.36
C THR A 941 -45.03 15.12 -50.87
N TYR A 942 -43.98 15.71 -50.32
CA TYR A 942 -43.72 15.66 -48.87
C TYR A 942 -44.78 16.41 -48.05
N ALA A 943 -45.15 17.61 -48.48
CA ALA A 943 -46.21 18.41 -47.86
C ALA A 943 -47.54 17.63 -47.81
N LEU A 944 -47.89 16.94 -48.88
CA LEU A 944 -49.10 16.12 -48.93
C LEU A 944 -49.08 14.92 -48.00
N ARG A 945 -47.92 14.29 -47.85
CA ARG A 945 -47.75 13.17 -46.93
C ARG A 945 -47.76 13.58 -45.46
N THR A 946 -47.33 14.80 -45.15
CA THR A 946 -47.23 15.34 -43.79
C THR A 946 -48.35 16.29 -43.40
N ALA A 947 -49.37 16.46 -44.23
CA ALA A 947 -50.51 17.36 -44.01
C ALA A 947 -51.30 17.10 -42.70
N SER A 948 -51.00 16.06 -41.96
CA SER A 948 -51.55 15.78 -40.63
C SER A 948 -50.73 16.32 -39.45
N SER A 949 -49.51 16.86 -39.65
CA SER A 949 -48.69 17.49 -38.59
C SER A 949 -48.45 18.94 -38.94
N SER A 950 -48.91 19.89 -38.09
CA SER A 950 -48.95 21.32 -38.41
C SER A 950 -47.54 22.00 -38.47
N GLU A 951 -46.51 21.39 -37.90
CA GLU A 951 -45.17 22.02 -37.81
C GLU A 951 -44.35 21.89 -39.10
N CYS A 952 -44.48 20.82 -39.86
CA CYS A 952 -43.73 20.61 -41.09
C CYS A 952 -44.31 21.33 -42.30
N THR A 953 -45.61 21.65 -42.27
CA THR A 953 -46.29 22.33 -43.36
C THR A 953 -45.83 23.77 -43.54
N ASP A 954 -45.52 24.46 -42.46
CA ASP A 954 -45.05 25.87 -42.49
C ASP A 954 -43.65 25.98 -43.09
N GLU A 955 -42.76 25.01 -42.81
CA GLU A 955 -41.38 25.00 -43.36
C GLU A 955 -41.39 24.73 -44.87
N VAL A 956 -42.20 23.77 -45.30
CA VAL A 956 -42.34 23.45 -46.73
C VAL A 956 -42.95 24.63 -47.49
N ASP A 957 -43.96 25.26 -46.93
CA ASP A 957 -44.59 26.47 -47.52
C ASP A 957 -43.61 27.62 -47.67
N THR A 958 -42.77 27.83 -46.61
CA THR A 958 -41.72 28.86 -46.64
C THR A 958 -40.66 28.58 -47.72
N LEU A 959 -40.22 27.30 -47.89
CA LEU A 959 -39.23 26.94 -48.89
C LEU A 959 -39.80 27.05 -50.31
N LEU A 960 -41.04 26.59 -50.53
CA LEU A 960 -41.70 26.71 -51.81
C LEU A 960 -41.91 28.19 -52.22
N ARG A 961 -42.26 29.06 -51.27
CA ARG A 961 -42.32 30.52 -51.51
C ARG A 961 -40.97 31.10 -51.91
N ARG A 962 -39.84 30.66 -51.28
CA ARG A 962 -38.49 31.07 -51.68
C ARG A 962 -38.16 30.62 -53.09
N ALA A 963 -38.50 29.32 -53.41
CA ALA A 963 -38.31 28.85 -54.79
C ALA A 963 -39.14 29.66 -55.81
N ALA A 964 -40.36 29.97 -55.50
CA ALA A 964 -41.22 30.82 -56.35
C ALA A 964 -40.64 32.24 -56.56
N CYS A 965 -39.96 32.80 -55.59
CA CYS A 965 -39.26 34.10 -55.67
C CYS A 965 -37.99 34.04 -56.53
N LEU A 966 -37.33 32.91 -56.64
CA LEU A 966 -36.08 32.73 -57.43
C LEU A 966 -36.37 32.72 -58.95
N ASP A 967 -37.31 31.89 -59.38
CA ASP A 967 -37.77 31.84 -60.78
C ASP A 967 -39.27 31.58 -60.85
N PRO A 968 -40.10 32.60 -60.86
CA PRO A 968 -41.54 32.48 -60.90
C PRO A 968 -42.09 31.76 -62.12
N GLU A 969 -41.43 31.85 -63.28
CA GLU A 969 -41.89 31.24 -64.53
C GLU A 969 -41.62 29.73 -64.49
N ALA A 970 -40.43 29.32 -64.11
CA ALA A 970 -40.09 27.91 -63.93
C ALA A 970 -40.99 27.27 -62.86
N PHE A 971 -41.18 27.96 -61.74
CA PHE A 971 -42.02 27.47 -60.64
C PHE A 971 -43.46 27.21 -61.05
N LEU A 972 -44.08 28.21 -61.73
CA LEU A 972 -45.44 28.10 -62.26
C LEU A 972 -45.54 27.03 -63.37
N THR A 973 -44.52 26.81 -64.15
CA THR A 973 -44.48 25.79 -65.18
C THR A 973 -44.47 24.38 -64.53
N VAL A 974 -43.69 24.15 -63.50
CA VAL A 974 -43.68 22.90 -62.73
C VAL A 974 -45.01 22.67 -62.06
N LEU A 975 -45.53 23.65 -61.38
CA LEU A 975 -46.84 23.55 -60.75
C LEU A 975 -48.01 23.29 -61.73
N SER A 976 -47.99 23.94 -62.93
CA SER A 976 -49.00 23.71 -63.95
C SER A 976 -48.97 22.35 -64.59
N SER A 977 -47.78 21.77 -64.70
CA SER A 977 -47.58 20.39 -65.16
C SER A 977 -48.18 19.33 -64.23
N VAL A 978 -48.11 19.59 -62.94
CA VAL A 978 -48.63 18.72 -61.89
C VAL A 978 -50.13 18.87 -61.69
N SER A 979 -50.70 20.02 -62.06
CA SER A 979 -52.13 20.32 -61.88
C SER A 979 -53.11 19.44 -62.67
N GLY A 980 -52.59 18.62 -63.58
CA GLY A 980 -53.37 17.69 -64.44
C GLY A 980 -53.69 16.33 -63.88
N SER A 981 -53.08 15.88 -62.74
CA SER A 981 -53.27 14.51 -62.28
C SER A 981 -53.42 14.46 -60.73
N SER A 982 -54.63 13.97 -60.31
CA SER A 982 -54.97 13.50 -58.96
C SER A 982 -54.67 14.46 -57.73
N ASP A 983 -54.48 13.96 -56.54
CA ASP A 983 -54.46 14.67 -55.22
C ASP A 983 -53.38 15.76 -55.08
N ILE A 984 -52.26 15.66 -55.80
CA ILE A 984 -51.21 16.68 -55.85
C ILE A 984 -51.73 17.95 -56.56
N ALA A 985 -52.63 17.79 -57.50
CA ALA A 985 -53.24 18.90 -58.22
C ALA A 985 -54.11 19.80 -57.33
N GLY A 986 -54.64 19.23 -56.21
CA GLY A 986 -55.40 20.01 -55.24
C GLY A 986 -54.52 20.97 -54.47
N ALA A 987 -53.42 20.49 -53.88
CA ALA A 987 -52.44 21.29 -53.13
C ALA A 987 -51.70 22.29 -54.01
N ALA A 988 -51.36 21.89 -55.25
CA ALA A 988 -50.74 22.78 -56.24
C ALA A 988 -51.65 23.93 -56.66
N ARG A 989 -52.96 23.69 -56.83
CA ARG A 989 -53.96 24.68 -57.10
C ARG A 989 -54.19 25.66 -55.91
N GLN A 990 -54.19 25.12 -54.71
CA GLN A 990 -54.30 25.95 -53.51
C GLN A 990 -53.08 26.90 -53.41
N LEU A 991 -51.89 26.38 -53.58
CA LEU A 991 -50.65 27.14 -53.51
C LEU A 991 -50.55 28.17 -54.67
N LEU A 992 -51.03 27.81 -55.86
CA LEU A 992 -51.16 28.76 -56.95
C LEU A 992 -52.17 29.86 -56.68
N SER A 993 -53.28 29.54 -56.02
CA SER A 993 -54.27 30.51 -55.59
C SER A 993 -53.70 31.51 -54.57
N ASP A 994 -53.01 30.95 -53.58
CA ASP A 994 -52.41 31.76 -52.49
C ASP A 994 -51.27 32.63 -53.02
N LEU A 995 -50.46 32.16 -53.96
CA LEU A 995 -49.45 32.94 -54.65
C LEU A 995 -50.02 34.02 -55.61
N ALA A 996 -51.12 33.74 -56.23
CA ALA A 996 -51.83 34.72 -57.09
C ALA A 996 -52.38 35.90 -56.30
N ASP A 997 -52.90 35.67 -55.11
CA ASP A 997 -53.33 36.72 -54.22
C ASP A 997 -52.17 37.56 -53.61
N HIS A 998 -50.94 37.01 -53.60
CA HIS A 998 -49.75 37.71 -53.08
C HIS A 998 -48.83 38.28 -54.20
N ALA A 999 -49.23 38.27 -55.41
CA ALA A 999 -48.42 38.81 -56.56
C ALA A 999 -48.04 40.29 -56.38
N SER A 1000 -48.81 41.08 -55.60
CA SER A 1000 -48.47 42.46 -55.21
C SER A 1000 -47.36 42.51 -54.13
N VAL A 1001 -47.14 41.41 -53.33
CA VAL A 1001 -46.10 41.33 -52.32
C VAL A 1001 -44.80 40.86 -52.95
N LEU A 1002 -44.84 40.00 -53.95
CA LEU A 1002 -43.69 39.55 -54.75
C LEU A 1002 -42.99 40.73 -55.48
N ALA A 1003 -43.77 41.71 -55.91
CA ALA A 1003 -43.23 42.95 -56.56
C ALA A 1003 -42.49 43.87 -55.60
N THR A 1004 -42.80 43.77 -54.29
CA THR A 1004 -42.09 44.54 -53.25
C THR A 1004 -40.83 43.90 -52.80
N PHE A 1005 -40.79 42.53 -52.73
CA PHE A 1005 -39.57 41.80 -52.39
C PHE A 1005 -38.47 41.86 -53.44
N GLN A 1006 -38.82 42.00 -54.72
CA GLN A 1006 -37.79 42.17 -55.76
C GLN A 1006 -37.08 43.52 -55.70
N ARG A 1007 -37.48 44.48 -54.86
CA ARG A 1007 -36.83 45.78 -54.66
C ARG A 1007 -35.85 45.81 -53.50
N ASP A 1008 -35.90 44.87 -52.60
CA ASP A 1008 -35.09 44.88 -51.37
C ASP A 1008 -34.03 43.76 -51.36
N VAL A 1009 -33.85 42.94 -52.40
CA VAL A 1009 -32.78 41.96 -52.57
C VAL A 1009 -31.74 42.47 -53.56
#